data_c1dafb8dad3352cb2f54b867a20ccfb6
#
_entry.id   c1dafb8dad3352cb2f54b867a20ccfb6
#
_cell.length_a   1.000
_cell.length_b   1.000
_cell.length_c   1.000
_cell.angle_alpha   90.00
_cell.angle_beta   90.00
_cell.angle_gamma   90.00
#
_symmetry.space_group_name_H-M   'P 1'
#
loop_
_entity.id
_entity.type
_entity.pdbx_description
1 polymer ?
#
loop_
_entity_poly.entity_id
_entity_poly.type
_entity_poly.pdbx_seq_one_letter_code
_entity_poly.pdbx_strand_id
1 'polypeptide(L)'
;MIQNNQPIYNTPQPQQYPRIYYQRSTRNQSFKNMSDLLKAMGIKNYRFMLTTFDPDVIGLDPYDPNLTLVQKTKILREIKRNYWYFLREVARVPVTGNPQGSMYNLNRGNLAFNFCALYNLNIFFEMPRQQGKTMAAALWYLYIYNFGSTGSEITFMHKDMTGAKDNLQRVKACRELLPDYLQMSQEYSMVNGKKKRLPSTVQTMTNSITHNMIRTVASARNQMAAANLLRGRTITMLWADEWAFAKFNDVVYTNGMPALNTAFNNAKRNGSPYGFIITTTAGILSTDEGKYAYRMLNNATPFDEHWYDLSYPDIINLISSNMNSTFVYIKFTWKQLGLSNEWFQNLCKQMEWNMVDIRREINLEWIDTPENSPFTQDQIESLRGQIHEPIKTELIGNKYKFNIYKMLPLNLNKVPINPPIIGVDVSGGFHRDYSAITVIDSATTDLIAELKCNYLSIPELAKVIVYIMKNMTPNAVINIERNGGFGASLIAILRNAGYGNNLYYEIKERVIEETLDAIGRPVRRKQKTKVYGTDNTKDTREKLIEILRERMERHKDKFHSPTIFDELSKMVVKRSGKVEHSDNSHDDLVFSYLMAMYVWYEGKQLKERFHINKTTIRTEDDEVDEALSPIEGEVRKYTEIIEEMILPDDEDKVKQEIKEQLTLLREGMGYTYQEFMKQQLQDEHEMLMQMLSNKVIKEAYSKSTGMSVQNIDDMMVGHETIIPAQVFNNFNMGITQEEADKALFEKNMNFSRVDPGQ
;
A
#
# COMPACT_ATOMS: atom_id res chain seq x y z
N MET A 1 9.34 -32.21 -23.07
CA MET A 1 8.57 -31.14 -23.75
C MET A 1 7.19 -31.11 -23.15
N ILE A 2 6.80 -30.02 -22.53
CA ILE A 2 5.40 -29.76 -22.16
C ILE A 2 4.75 -29.36 -23.49
N GLN A 3 4.19 -30.35 -24.20
CA GLN A 3 3.36 -30.08 -25.36
C GLN A 3 2.02 -29.59 -24.84
N ASN A 4 1.65 -28.40 -25.18
CA ASN A 4 0.47 -27.66 -24.77
C ASN A 4 0.60 -27.02 -23.38
N ASN A 5 0.33 -25.71 -23.30
CA ASN A 5 0.23 -24.85 -22.11
C ASN A 5 -0.88 -25.28 -21.12
N GLN A 6 -1.30 -26.53 -21.14
CA GLN A 6 -2.29 -27.04 -20.21
C GLN A 6 -1.59 -27.58 -18.97
N PRO A 7 -2.10 -27.31 -17.79
CA PRO A 7 -1.56 -27.88 -16.57
C PRO A 7 -1.61 -29.40 -16.67
N ILE A 8 -0.50 -30.02 -16.39
CA ILE A 8 -0.30 -31.47 -16.53
C ILE A 8 -1.33 -32.27 -15.70
N TYR A 9 -1.83 -31.70 -14.62
CA TYR A 9 -2.78 -32.38 -13.73
C TYR A 9 -4.25 -32.30 -14.20
N ASN A 10 -4.61 -31.37 -15.09
CA ASN A 10 -6.00 -31.22 -15.57
C ASN A 10 -6.29 -31.99 -16.87
N THR A 11 -5.27 -32.27 -17.67
CA THR A 11 -5.43 -33.00 -18.90
C THR A 11 -4.22 -33.93 -19.10
N PRO A 12 -4.17 -35.07 -18.40
CA PRO A 12 -3.28 -36.14 -18.84
C PRO A 12 -3.64 -36.41 -20.28
N GLN A 13 -2.67 -36.32 -21.18
CA GLN A 13 -2.87 -36.77 -22.55
C GLN A 13 -3.39 -38.24 -22.47
N PRO A 14 -4.56 -38.58 -22.97
CA PRO A 14 -5.14 -39.91 -22.78
C PRO A 14 -4.21 -41.06 -23.21
N GLN A 15 -3.30 -40.77 -24.12
CA GLN A 15 -2.29 -41.71 -24.61
C GLN A 15 -1.08 -41.90 -23.67
N GLN A 16 -0.82 -40.95 -22.77
CA GLN A 16 0.37 -40.99 -21.88
C GLN A 16 0.00 -41.31 -20.42
N TYR A 17 -1.18 -40.91 -19.98
CA TYR A 17 -1.64 -41.05 -18.59
C TYR A 17 -3.11 -41.45 -18.55
N PRO A 18 -3.42 -42.72 -18.77
CA PRO A 18 -4.82 -43.22 -18.76
C PRO A 18 -5.46 -43.12 -17.37
N ARG A 19 -4.66 -42.93 -16.32
CA ARG A 19 -5.13 -42.78 -14.95
C ARG A 19 -4.30 -41.77 -14.18
N ILE A 20 -4.96 -40.92 -13.37
CA ILE A 20 -4.39 -40.04 -12.36
C ILE A 20 -4.53 -40.74 -11.01
N TYR A 21 -3.45 -40.86 -10.26
CA TYR A 21 -3.42 -41.35 -8.90
C TYR A 21 -3.32 -40.19 -7.92
N TYR A 22 -3.78 -40.41 -6.68
CA TYR A 22 -3.69 -39.38 -5.61
C TYR A 22 -2.87 -39.95 -4.47
N GLN A 23 -1.73 -39.33 -4.18
CA GLN A 23 -0.80 -39.77 -3.14
C GLN A 23 -1.22 -39.24 -1.77
N ARG A 24 -2.16 -39.95 -1.11
CA ARG A 24 -2.60 -39.65 0.25
C ARG A 24 -1.56 -39.99 1.32
N SER A 25 -0.61 -40.89 0.98
CA SER A 25 0.49 -41.31 1.86
C SER A 25 1.68 -40.32 1.90
N THR A 26 1.52 -39.14 1.28
CA THR A 26 2.58 -38.11 1.32
C THR A 26 3.00 -37.78 2.75
N ARG A 27 4.31 -37.56 2.94
CA ARG A 27 4.87 -37.09 4.22
C ARG A 27 4.63 -35.61 4.48
N ASN A 28 4.31 -34.89 3.44
CA ASN A 28 4.04 -33.45 3.55
C ASN A 28 2.63 -33.18 4.05
N GLN A 29 2.50 -32.99 5.36
CA GLN A 29 1.21 -32.80 6.01
C GLN A 29 0.49 -31.55 5.53
N SER A 30 1.20 -30.48 5.14
CA SER A 30 0.57 -29.25 4.67
C SER A 30 -0.28 -29.46 3.40
N PHE A 31 0.13 -30.37 2.51
CA PHE A 31 -0.66 -30.71 1.32
C PHE A 31 -1.93 -31.52 1.65
N LYS A 32 -1.86 -32.39 2.69
CA LYS A 32 -3.07 -33.09 3.17
C LYS A 32 -4.05 -32.11 3.78
N ASN A 33 -3.59 -31.29 4.70
CA ASN A 33 -4.40 -30.27 5.37
C ASN A 33 -5.05 -29.34 4.34
N MET A 34 -4.30 -28.91 3.31
CA MET A 34 -4.82 -28.06 2.26
C MET A 34 -5.89 -28.78 1.42
N SER A 35 -5.68 -30.07 1.07
CA SER A 35 -6.70 -30.87 0.39
C SER A 35 -7.98 -30.99 1.21
N ASP A 36 -7.86 -31.21 2.51
CA ASP A 36 -9.01 -31.31 3.42
C ASP A 36 -9.72 -29.96 3.57
N LEU A 37 -8.98 -28.88 3.66
CA LEU A 37 -9.52 -27.50 3.69
C LEU A 37 -10.32 -27.19 2.41
N LEU A 38 -9.73 -27.42 1.22
CA LEU A 38 -10.43 -27.18 -0.04
C LEU A 38 -11.70 -28.04 -0.17
N LYS A 39 -11.67 -29.28 0.33
CA LYS A 39 -12.85 -30.12 0.40
C LYS A 39 -13.94 -29.52 1.28
N ALA A 40 -13.57 -29.00 2.45
CA ALA A 40 -14.49 -28.33 3.36
C ALA A 40 -15.08 -27.05 2.75
N MET A 41 -14.30 -26.34 1.91
CA MET A 41 -14.76 -25.18 1.14
C MET A 41 -15.64 -25.52 -0.06
N GLY A 42 -15.90 -26.78 -0.34
CA GLY A 42 -16.76 -27.22 -1.45
C GLY A 42 -16.04 -27.29 -2.80
N ILE A 43 -14.73 -27.16 -2.87
CA ILE A 43 -13.96 -27.27 -4.11
C ILE A 43 -14.00 -28.74 -4.58
N LYS A 44 -14.49 -28.97 -5.78
CA LYS A 44 -14.65 -30.34 -6.35
C LYS A 44 -13.29 -30.98 -6.67
N ASN A 45 -12.36 -30.17 -7.20
CA ASN A 45 -11.03 -30.61 -7.58
C ASN A 45 -10.01 -30.52 -6.41
N TYR A 46 -10.43 -30.64 -5.17
CA TYR A 46 -9.63 -30.45 -3.95
C TYR A 46 -8.37 -31.30 -3.83
N ARG A 47 -8.19 -32.32 -4.71
CA ARG A 47 -7.04 -33.26 -4.70
C ARG A 47 -5.98 -32.94 -5.75
N PHE A 48 -6.13 -31.94 -6.58
CA PHE A 48 -5.23 -31.71 -7.71
C PHE A 48 -3.75 -31.62 -7.30
N MET A 49 -3.45 -31.07 -6.12
CA MET A 49 -2.09 -30.99 -5.59
C MET A 49 -1.54 -32.34 -5.07
N LEU A 50 -2.37 -33.35 -4.92
CA LEU A 50 -1.98 -34.70 -4.52
C LEU A 50 -1.79 -35.63 -5.72
N THR A 51 -1.89 -35.13 -6.95
CA THR A 51 -1.77 -35.94 -8.16
C THR A 51 -0.39 -36.61 -8.30
N THR A 52 -0.39 -37.81 -8.83
CA THR A 52 0.79 -38.60 -9.21
C THR A 52 0.45 -39.38 -10.48
N PHE A 53 1.31 -39.36 -11.48
CA PHE A 53 1.07 -40.01 -12.76
C PHE A 53 1.63 -41.42 -12.82
N ASP A 54 2.80 -41.68 -12.22
CA ASP A 54 3.41 -42.99 -12.12
C ASP A 54 3.11 -43.60 -10.74
N PRO A 55 2.30 -44.68 -10.66
CA PRO A 55 1.97 -45.30 -9.38
C PRO A 55 3.21 -45.86 -8.66
N ASP A 56 4.24 -46.23 -9.38
CA ASP A 56 5.45 -46.84 -8.81
C ASP A 56 6.31 -45.85 -8.00
N VAL A 57 6.06 -44.54 -8.12
CA VAL A 57 6.73 -43.54 -7.27
C VAL A 57 5.98 -43.27 -5.98
N ILE A 58 4.73 -43.79 -5.83
CA ILE A 58 3.95 -43.60 -4.62
C ILE A 58 4.64 -44.30 -3.44
N GLY A 59 4.92 -43.53 -2.39
CA GLY A 59 5.58 -44.01 -1.18
C GLY A 59 7.12 -44.04 -1.25
N LEU A 60 7.73 -43.82 -2.41
CA LEU A 60 9.19 -43.64 -2.49
C LEU A 60 9.61 -42.35 -1.84
N ASP A 61 10.74 -42.40 -1.13
CA ASP A 61 11.41 -41.19 -0.64
C ASP A 61 12.45 -40.72 -1.66
N PRO A 62 12.30 -39.57 -2.32
CA PRO A 62 13.31 -39.05 -3.24
C PRO A 62 14.69 -38.87 -2.62
N TYR A 63 14.77 -38.85 -1.30
CA TYR A 63 16.03 -38.65 -0.52
C TYR A 63 16.64 -39.96 -0.01
N ASP A 64 15.98 -41.09 -0.25
CA ASP A 64 16.55 -42.40 0.15
C ASP A 64 17.82 -42.71 -0.65
N PRO A 65 18.97 -42.86 0.01
CA PRO A 65 20.22 -43.22 -0.67
C PRO A 65 20.18 -44.56 -1.38
N ASN A 66 19.31 -45.46 -0.97
CA ASN A 66 19.18 -46.82 -1.50
C ASN A 66 18.30 -46.93 -2.75
N LEU A 67 17.80 -45.83 -3.28
CA LEU A 67 17.01 -45.86 -4.51
C LEU A 67 17.78 -46.47 -5.67
N THR A 68 17.18 -47.40 -6.35
CA THR A 68 17.71 -47.97 -7.58
C THR A 68 17.71 -46.94 -8.71
N LEU A 69 18.56 -47.15 -9.73
CA LEU A 69 18.59 -46.27 -10.90
C LEU A 69 17.25 -46.17 -11.59
N VAL A 70 16.47 -47.25 -11.63
CA VAL A 70 15.10 -47.29 -12.20
C VAL A 70 14.17 -46.37 -11.39
N GLN A 71 14.19 -46.44 -10.07
CA GLN A 71 13.39 -45.62 -9.19
C GLN A 71 13.77 -44.12 -9.33
N LYS A 72 15.07 -43.79 -9.32
CA LYS A 72 15.55 -42.44 -9.58
C LYS A 72 15.09 -41.91 -10.94
N THR A 73 15.12 -42.75 -11.98
CA THR A 73 14.64 -42.35 -13.31
C THR A 73 13.12 -42.11 -13.33
N LYS A 74 12.33 -42.93 -12.62
CA LYS A 74 10.86 -42.74 -12.50
C LYS A 74 10.54 -41.47 -11.73
N ILE A 75 11.20 -41.23 -10.62
CA ILE A 75 11.07 -39.97 -9.84
C ILE A 75 11.39 -38.75 -10.71
N LEU A 76 12.52 -38.77 -11.43
CA LEU A 76 12.89 -37.65 -12.33
C LEU A 76 11.85 -37.44 -13.44
N ARG A 77 11.31 -38.53 -14.01
CA ARG A 77 10.24 -38.46 -15.02
C ARG A 77 8.97 -37.87 -14.46
N GLU A 78 8.57 -38.27 -13.25
CA GLU A 78 7.41 -37.72 -12.55
C GLU A 78 7.60 -36.24 -12.29
N ILE A 79 8.72 -35.78 -11.72
CA ILE A 79 9.05 -34.38 -11.47
C ILE A 79 8.94 -33.53 -12.75
N LYS A 80 9.50 -33.99 -13.87
CA LYS A 80 9.47 -33.25 -15.14
C LYS A 80 8.06 -33.03 -15.68
N ARG A 81 7.10 -33.83 -15.26
CA ARG A 81 5.71 -33.82 -15.75
C ARG A 81 4.71 -33.34 -14.73
N ASN A 82 5.11 -33.32 -13.46
CA ASN A 82 4.22 -33.04 -12.33
C ASN A 82 4.87 -32.10 -11.34
N TYR A 83 4.59 -30.81 -11.49
CA TYR A 83 5.09 -29.79 -10.60
C TYR A 83 4.61 -29.99 -9.15
N TRP A 84 3.35 -30.49 -8.96
CA TRP A 84 2.81 -30.75 -7.62
C TRP A 84 3.56 -31.88 -6.89
N TYR A 85 4.01 -32.91 -7.63
CA TYR A 85 4.89 -33.93 -7.06
C TYR A 85 6.23 -33.32 -6.60
N PHE A 86 6.83 -32.46 -7.44
CA PHE A 86 8.06 -31.75 -7.06
C PHE A 86 7.88 -30.94 -5.77
N LEU A 87 6.85 -30.11 -5.67
CA LEU A 87 6.60 -29.28 -4.47
C LEU A 87 6.36 -30.13 -3.23
N ARG A 88 5.59 -31.19 -3.37
CA ARG A 88 5.14 -32.00 -2.26
C ARG A 88 6.20 -32.97 -1.73
N GLU A 89 6.86 -33.69 -2.61
CA GLU A 89 7.77 -34.78 -2.22
C GLU A 89 9.24 -34.37 -2.22
N VAL A 90 9.64 -33.41 -3.09
CA VAL A 90 11.04 -33.12 -3.39
C VAL A 90 11.50 -31.78 -2.87
N ALA A 91 10.69 -30.74 -2.99
CA ALA A 91 11.11 -29.40 -2.62
C ALA A 91 11.43 -29.28 -1.12
N ARG A 92 12.61 -28.71 -0.84
CA ARG A 92 13.05 -28.36 0.49
C ARG A 92 13.36 -26.87 0.55
N VAL A 93 13.11 -26.28 1.72
CA VAL A 93 13.41 -24.88 2.00
C VAL A 93 14.49 -24.81 3.07
N PRO A 94 15.48 -23.90 2.92
CA PRO A 94 16.52 -23.70 3.93
C PRO A 94 15.91 -23.27 5.27
N VAL A 95 16.37 -23.87 6.34
CA VAL A 95 15.98 -23.53 7.72
C VAL A 95 17.22 -23.45 8.59
N THR A 96 17.35 -22.40 9.36
CA THR A 96 18.45 -22.22 10.30
C THR A 96 18.53 -23.40 11.28
N GLY A 97 19.71 -23.97 11.45
CA GLY A 97 19.95 -25.13 12.33
C GLY A 97 19.57 -26.49 11.73
N ASN A 98 19.01 -26.54 10.52
CA ASN A 98 18.74 -27.78 9.82
C ASN A 98 19.42 -27.83 8.43
N PRO A 99 20.58 -28.49 8.29
CA PRO A 99 21.29 -28.57 7.01
C PRO A 99 20.52 -29.28 5.89
N GLN A 100 19.55 -30.14 6.23
CA GLN A 100 18.72 -30.84 5.25
C GLN A 100 17.49 -30.02 4.82
N GLY A 101 17.29 -28.83 5.42
CA GLY A 101 16.12 -28.00 5.21
C GLY A 101 14.83 -28.66 5.73
N SER A 102 13.71 -28.02 5.47
CA SER A 102 12.37 -28.55 5.77
C SER A 102 11.57 -28.76 4.49
N MET A 103 10.54 -29.58 4.57
CA MET A 103 9.56 -29.71 3.48
C MET A 103 8.89 -28.35 3.24
N TYR A 104 8.56 -28.08 1.97
CA TYR A 104 7.82 -26.88 1.61
C TYR A 104 6.45 -26.87 2.30
N ASN A 105 6.16 -25.81 3.05
CA ASN A 105 4.88 -25.63 3.71
C ASN A 105 3.90 -24.90 2.79
N LEU A 106 2.80 -25.55 2.42
CA LEU A 106 1.77 -25.01 1.55
C LEU A 106 0.71 -24.27 2.38
N ASN A 107 0.42 -23.04 2.02
CA ASN A 107 -0.72 -22.28 2.52
C ASN A 107 -1.62 -21.84 1.36
N ARG A 108 -2.81 -21.27 1.65
CA ARG A 108 -3.79 -20.88 0.63
C ARG A 108 -3.21 -19.93 -0.42
N GLY A 109 -2.49 -18.89 0.00
CA GLY A 109 -1.88 -17.91 -0.90
C GLY A 109 -0.82 -18.53 -1.81
N ASN A 110 0.06 -19.36 -1.24
CA ASN A 110 1.07 -20.06 -2.02
C ASN A 110 0.46 -21.12 -2.96
N LEU A 111 -0.66 -21.73 -2.58
CA LEU A 111 -1.40 -22.65 -3.46
C LEU A 111 -1.93 -21.89 -4.68
N ALA A 112 -2.61 -20.77 -4.47
CA ALA A 112 -3.13 -19.92 -5.54
C ALA A 112 -2.03 -19.45 -6.49
N PHE A 113 -0.90 -18.99 -5.93
CA PHE A 113 0.28 -18.59 -6.69
C PHE A 113 0.80 -19.75 -7.58
N ASN A 114 1.04 -20.93 -6.99
CA ASN A 114 1.57 -22.08 -7.73
C ASN A 114 0.60 -22.58 -8.81
N PHE A 115 -0.69 -22.50 -8.53
CA PHE A 115 -1.74 -22.83 -9.50
C PHE A 115 -1.68 -21.89 -10.72
N CYS A 116 -1.70 -20.58 -10.49
CA CYS A 116 -1.65 -19.59 -11.56
C CYS A 116 -0.32 -19.63 -12.32
N ALA A 117 0.81 -19.83 -11.64
CA ALA A 117 2.12 -19.95 -12.27
C ALA A 117 2.21 -21.16 -13.21
N LEU A 118 1.64 -22.30 -12.81
CA LEU A 118 1.58 -23.51 -13.64
C LEU A 118 0.75 -23.31 -14.91
N TYR A 119 -0.24 -22.41 -14.88
CA TYR A 119 -1.03 -22.00 -16.06
C TYR A 119 -0.33 -20.93 -16.93
N ASN A 120 0.88 -20.51 -16.59
CA ASN A 120 1.63 -19.43 -17.26
C ASN A 120 0.86 -18.08 -17.27
N LEU A 121 0.15 -17.76 -16.20
CA LEU A 121 -0.56 -16.50 -16.06
C LEU A 121 0.39 -15.41 -15.61
N ASN A 122 0.12 -14.15 -16.03
CA ASN A 122 0.74 -13.01 -15.41
C ASN A 122 0.13 -12.79 -14.03
N ILE A 123 0.96 -12.70 -13.01
CA ILE A 123 0.51 -12.72 -11.61
C ILE A 123 0.92 -11.44 -10.90
N PHE A 124 -0.03 -10.81 -10.21
CA PHE A 124 0.22 -9.81 -9.18
C PHE A 124 -0.11 -10.45 -7.83
N PHE A 125 0.92 -10.79 -7.04
CA PHE A 125 0.78 -11.53 -5.80
C PHE A 125 1.08 -10.67 -4.58
N GLU A 126 0.06 -10.46 -3.76
CA GLU A 126 0.11 -9.69 -2.52
C GLU A 126 -0.25 -10.59 -1.33
N MET A 127 0.61 -10.60 -0.32
CA MET A 127 0.45 -11.39 0.89
C MET A 127 1.29 -10.78 2.03
N PRO A 128 0.92 -10.93 3.31
CA PRO A 128 1.68 -10.41 4.44
C PRO A 128 3.15 -10.81 4.41
N ARG A 129 3.98 -10.01 5.05
CA ARG A 129 5.41 -10.29 5.21
C ARG A 129 5.61 -11.65 5.87
N GLN A 130 6.71 -12.34 5.49
CA GLN A 130 7.14 -13.65 6.03
C GLN A 130 6.14 -14.82 5.81
N GLN A 131 5.11 -14.66 4.99
CA GLN A 131 4.16 -15.74 4.67
C GLN A 131 4.56 -16.61 3.45
N GLY A 132 5.80 -16.48 3.00
CA GLY A 132 6.39 -17.41 2.00
C GLY A 132 6.24 -17.01 0.54
N LYS A 133 5.77 -15.80 0.18
CA LYS A 133 5.69 -15.29 -1.20
C LYS A 133 6.95 -15.55 -2.02
N THR A 134 8.06 -15.00 -1.53
CA THR A 134 9.36 -15.06 -2.18
C THR A 134 9.88 -16.50 -2.30
N MET A 135 9.57 -17.35 -1.31
CA MET A 135 9.98 -18.76 -1.34
C MET A 135 9.14 -19.56 -2.35
N ALA A 136 7.83 -19.30 -2.47
CA ALA A 136 7.00 -19.92 -3.48
C ALA A 136 7.49 -19.59 -4.90
N ALA A 137 7.83 -18.33 -5.14
CA ALA A 137 8.42 -17.89 -6.41
C ALA A 137 9.79 -18.54 -6.64
N ALA A 138 10.66 -18.59 -5.62
CA ALA A 138 11.98 -19.22 -5.75
C ALA A 138 11.89 -20.70 -6.13
N LEU A 139 10.96 -21.47 -5.53
CA LEU A 139 10.73 -22.88 -5.86
C LEU A 139 10.14 -23.06 -7.27
N TRP A 140 9.24 -22.17 -7.71
CA TRP A 140 8.73 -22.17 -9.08
C TRP A 140 9.86 -21.98 -10.08
N TYR A 141 10.72 -20.98 -9.87
CA TYR A 141 11.85 -20.73 -10.77
C TYR A 141 12.94 -21.79 -10.68
N LEU A 142 13.16 -22.42 -9.52
CA LEU A 142 14.01 -23.60 -9.38
C LEU A 142 13.47 -24.77 -10.22
N TYR A 143 12.16 -25.01 -10.15
CA TYR A 143 11.52 -26.05 -10.97
C TYR A 143 11.73 -25.80 -12.46
N ILE A 144 11.45 -24.59 -12.94
CA ILE A 144 11.66 -24.22 -14.34
C ILE A 144 13.14 -24.38 -14.73
N TYR A 145 14.06 -23.87 -13.90
CA TYR A 145 15.48 -23.92 -14.15
C TYR A 145 16.03 -25.34 -14.30
N ASN A 146 15.59 -26.28 -13.46
CA ASN A 146 16.09 -27.65 -13.47
C ASN A 146 15.26 -28.61 -14.35
N PHE A 147 13.94 -28.49 -14.37
CA PHE A 147 13.05 -29.54 -14.86
C PHE A 147 12.00 -29.08 -15.87
N GLY A 148 11.46 -27.88 -15.69
CA GLY A 148 10.22 -27.43 -16.33
C GLY A 148 10.39 -26.89 -17.75
N SER A 149 11.63 -26.56 -18.18
CA SER A 149 11.87 -26.01 -19.50
C SER A 149 13.31 -26.27 -20.02
N THR A 150 13.55 -25.82 -21.25
CA THR A 150 14.87 -25.88 -21.88
C THR A 150 15.10 -24.55 -22.64
N GLY A 151 16.24 -23.91 -22.44
CA GLY A 151 16.62 -22.67 -23.11
C GLY A 151 15.84 -21.42 -22.68
N SER A 152 15.27 -21.42 -21.47
CA SER A 152 14.54 -20.27 -20.93
C SER A 152 15.48 -19.22 -20.36
N GLU A 153 15.23 -17.94 -20.69
CA GLU A 153 15.87 -16.79 -20.07
C GLU A 153 14.96 -16.19 -19.01
N ILE A 154 15.39 -16.27 -17.75
CA ILE A 154 14.66 -15.82 -16.58
C ILE A 154 15.36 -14.59 -16.01
N THR A 155 14.60 -13.54 -15.73
CA THR A 155 15.13 -12.32 -15.10
C THR A 155 14.43 -12.09 -13.76
N PHE A 156 15.24 -11.91 -12.70
CA PHE A 156 14.79 -11.47 -11.39
C PHE A 156 15.05 -9.99 -11.23
N MET A 157 14.02 -9.22 -11.01
CA MET A 157 14.07 -7.79 -10.74
C MET A 157 13.66 -7.53 -9.29
N HIS A 158 14.35 -6.60 -8.64
CA HIS A 158 13.99 -6.14 -7.29
C HIS A 158 14.21 -4.62 -7.22
N LYS A 159 13.63 -3.96 -6.21
CA LYS A 159 13.83 -2.52 -5.98
C LYS A 159 15.32 -2.13 -5.88
N ASP A 160 16.16 -3.03 -5.42
CA ASP A 160 17.61 -2.88 -5.32
C ASP A 160 18.37 -4.16 -5.72
N MET A 161 19.68 -4.02 -5.96
CA MET A 161 20.51 -5.14 -6.42
C MET A 161 20.76 -6.18 -5.33
N THR A 162 20.74 -5.80 -4.06
CA THR A 162 20.94 -6.72 -2.93
C THR A 162 19.79 -7.71 -2.86
N GLY A 163 18.56 -7.22 -2.84
CA GLY A 163 17.37 -8.08 -2.84
C GLY A 163 17.28 -8.96 -4.09
N ALA A 164 17.67 -8.45 -5.28
CA ALA A 164 17.71 -9.28 -6.49
C ALA A 164 18.71 -10.44 -6.36
N LYS A 165 19.88 -10.20 -5.80
CA LYS A 165 20.89 -11.24 -5.50
C LYS A 165 20.41 -12.22 -4.45
N ASP A 166 19.73 -11.74 -3.40
CA ASP A 166 19.18 -12.58 -2.34
C ASP A 166 18.12 -13.53 -2.88
N ASN A 167 17.27 -13.06 -3.80
CA ASN A 167 16.29 -13.92 -4.48
C ASN A 167 16.98 -15.03 -5.29
N LEU A 168 18.05 -14.70 -6.01
CA LEU A 168 18.84 -15.72 -6.71
C LEU A 168 19.53 -16.69 -5.74
N GLN A 169 20.05 -16.18 -4.62
CA GLN A 169 20.68 -17.01 -3.59
C GLN A 169 19.70 -17.99 -2.95
N ARG A 170 18.42 -17.58 -2.76
CA ARG A 170 17.35 -18.49 -2.30
C ARG A 170 17.14 -19.65 -3.27
N VAL A 171 17.10 -19.39 -4.58
CA VAL A 171 17.00 -20.45 -5.59
C VAL A 171 18.20 -21.40 -5.52
N LYS A 172 19.42 -20.86 -5.38
CA LYS A 172 20.65 -21.68 -5.24
C LYS A 172 20.60 -22.54 -3.99
N ALA A 173 20.22 -21.96 -2.85
CA ALA A 173 20.15 -22.68 -1.59
C ALA A 173 19.08 -23.81 -1.63
N CYS A 174 17.91 -23.56 -2.23
CA CYS A 174 16.91 -24.61 -2.44
C CYS A 174 17.43 -25.70 -3.39
N ARG A 175 18.21 -25.35 -4.41
CA ARG A 175 18.80 -26.34 -5.33
C ARG A 175 19.83 -27.22 -4.63
N GLU A 176 20.66 -26.64 -3.77
CA GLU A 176 21.67 -27.38 -3.00
C GLU A 176 21.05 -28.40 -2.04
N LEU A 177 19.80 -28.20 -1.64
CA LEU A 177 19.04 -29.15 -0.82
C LEU A 177 18.46 -30.31 -1.63
N LEU A 178 18.47 -30.28 -2.97
CA LEU A 178 18.00 -31.39 -3.78
C LEU A 178 18.97 -32.57 -3.69
N PRO A 179 18.47 -33.81 -3.78
CA PRO A 179 19.36 -34.99 -3.94
C PRO A 179 20.27 -34.83 -5.15
N ASP A 180 21.49 -35.32 -5.07
CA ASP A 180 22.52 -35.15 -6.11
C ASP A 180 22.02 -35.49 -7.52
N TYR A 181 21.25 -36.57 -7.68
CA TYR A 181 20.71 -37.00 -8.98
C TYR A 181 19.65 -36.04 -9.55
N LEU A 182 19.12 -35.13 -8.74
CA LEU A 182 18.13 -34.11 -9.12
C LEU A 182 18.73 -32.72 -9.26
N GLN A 183 19.97 -32.49 -8.86
CA GLN A 183 20.58 -31.15 -8.97
C GLN A 183 20.75 -30.66 -10.41
N MET A 184 20.73 -31.59 -11.39
CA MET A 184 20.66 -31.32 -12.83
C MET A 184 21.60 -30.21 -13.31
N SER A 185 22.78 -30.10 -12.75
CA SER A 185 23.77 -29.13 -13.16
C SER A 185 25.19 -29.68 -13.04
N GLN A 186 25.97 -29.42 -14.06
CA GLN A 186 27.38 -29.56 -13.96
C GLN A 186 27.98 -28.17 -13.72
N GLU A 187 28.91 -28.06 -12.76
CA GLU A 187 29.68 -26.81 -12.58
C GLU A 187 30.61 -26.53 -13.75
N TYR A 188 30.80 -27.50 -14.63
CA TYR A 188 31.72 -27.44 -15.74
C TYR A 188 31.09 -27.97 -17.02
N SER A 189 31.34 -27.26 -18.13
CA SER A 189 31.10 -27.77 -19.48
C SER A 189 32.44 -28.25 -20.09
N MET A 190 32.37 -29.27 -20.93
CA MET A 190 33.56 -29.69 -21.72
C MET A 190 33.55 -28.87 -23.02
N VAL A 191 34.54 -28.01 -23.19
CA VAL A 191 34.74 -27.22 -24.42
C VAL A 191 36.13 -27.57 -24.95
N ASN A 192 36.20 -28.16 -26.15
CA ASN A 192 37.47 -28.58 -26.78
C ASN A 192 38.32 -29.49 -25.87
N GLY A 193 37.70 -30.46 -25.17
CA GLY A 193 38.37 -31.38 -24.28
C GLY A 193 38.84 -30.79 -22.93
N LYS A 194 38.58 -29.54 -22.67
CA LYS A 194 38.92 -28.87 -21.40
C LYS A 194 37.67 -28.58 -20.57
N LYS A 195 37.75 -28.85 -19.25
CA LYS A 195 36.69 -28.42 -18.29
C LYS A 195 36.67 -26.89 -18.22
N LYS A 196 35.60 -26.27 -18.67
CA LYS A 196 35.34 -24.83 -18.52
C LYS A 196 34.26 -24.64 -17.47
N ARG A 197 34.56 -23.91 -16.41
CA ARG A 197 33.56 -23.56 -15.37
C ARG A 197 32.43 -22.74 -15.99
N LEU A 198 31.21 -23.15 -15.72
CA LEU A 198 30.05 -22.39 -16.17
C LEU A 198 29.94 -21.07 -15.41
N PRO A 199 29.50 -20.01 -16.05
CA PRO A 199 29.32 -18.72 -15.39
C PRO A 199 28.18 -18.77 -14.39
N SER A 200 28.49 -19.17 -13.16
CA SER A 200 27.62 -18.93 -12.01
C SER A 200 28.28 -17.82 -11.18
N THR A 201 27.66 -16.64 -11.22
CA THR A 201 28.14 -15.49 -10.46
C THR A 201 27.14 -15.17 -9.36
N VAL A 202 27.37 -14.13 -8.56
CA VAL A 202 26.42 -13.61 -7.59
C VAL A 202 25.13 -13.11 -8.28
N GLN A 203 25.20 -12.78 -9.56
CA GLN A 203 24.10 -12.18 -10.33
C GLN A 203 23.52 -13.09 -11.42
N THR A 204 24.15 -14.24 -11.69
CA THR A 204 23.73 -15.13 -12.77
C THR A 204 23.86 -16.60 -12.36
N MET A 205 23.01 -17.44 -12.94
CA MET A 205 23.01 -18.88 -12.77
C MET A 205 22.64 -19.52 -14.10
N THR A 206 23.47 -20.40 -14.61
CA THR A 206 23.28 -21.07 -15.90
C THR A 206 23.30 -22.59 -15.73
N ASN A 207 22.33 -23.29 -16.29
CA ASN A 207 22.23 -24.73 -16.29
C ASN A 207 22.82 -25.30 -17.60
N SER A 208 23.82 -26.15 -17.48
CA SER A 208 24.50 -26.74 -18.65
C SER A 208 23.69 -27.81 -19.38
N ILE A 209 22.70 -28.40 -18.69
CA ILE A 209 21.89 -29.50 -19.24
C ILE A 209 20.63 -28.96 -19.93
N THR A 210 19.95 -28.06 -19.26
CA THR A 210 18.69 -27.46 -19.75
C THR A 210 18.92 -26.18 -20.56
N HIS A 211 20.10 -25.61 -20.50
CA HIS A 211 20.45 -24.29 -21.09
C HIS A 211 19.62 -23.14 -20.55
N ASN A 212 18.96 -23.33 -19.43
CA ASN A 212 18.21 -22.28 -18.75
C ASN A 212 19.17 -21.33 -18.04
N MET A 213 18.83 -20.05 -18.04
CA MET A 213 19.61 -19.01 -17.37
C MET A 213 18.72 -18.14 -16.49
N ILE A 214 19.19 -17.87 -15.28
CA ILE A 214 18.62 -16.86 -14.38
C ILE A 214 19.62 -15.72 -14.23
N ARG A 215 19.15 -14.49 -14.36
CA ARG A 215 19.94 -13.28 -14.10
C ARG A 215 19.18 -12.31 -13.19
N THR A 216 19.92 -11.45 -12.50
CA THR A 216 19.36 -10.44 -11.60
C THR A 216 19.57 -9.04 -12.13
N VAL A 217 18.56 -8.17 -11.92
CA VAL A 217 18.61 -6.74 -12.22
C VAL A 217 17.98 -5.96 -11.06
N ALA A 218 18.46 -4.74 -10.83
CA ALA A 218 17.81 -3.80 -9.91
C ALA A 218 16.90 -2.85 -10.68
N SER A 219 15.96 -2.21 -9.98
CA SER A 219 15.22 -1.06 -10.52
C SER A 219 16.19 0.05 -10.96
N ALA A 220 15.75 0.84 -11.90
CA ALA A 220 16.59 1.87 -12.51
C ALA A 220 16.82 3.07 -11.57
N ARG A 221 17.94 3.75 -11.74
CA ARG A 221 18.28 4.95 -10.98
C ARG A 221 17.69 6.24 -11.59
N ASN A 222 17.34 6.20 -12.87
CA ASN A 222 16.73 7.29 -13.60
C ASN A 222 15.83 6.78 -14.72
N GLN A 223 15.01 7.64 -15.28
CA GLN A 223 14.02 7.32 -16.29
C GLN A 223 14.64 6.74 -17.59
N MET A 224 15.79 7.24 -18.03
CA MET A 224 16.47 6.75 -19.22
C MET A 224 16.98 5.31 -19.04
N ALA A 225 17.55 5.01 -17.88
CA ALA A 225 17.96 3.64 -17.52
C ALA A 225 16.76 2.70 -17.41
N ALA A 226 15.63 3.18 -16.87
CA ALA A 226 14.40 2.43 -16.78
C ALA A 226 13.86 2.05 -18.16
N ALA A 227 13.83 2.98 -19.10
CA ALA A 227 13.35 2.76 -20.45
C ALA A 227 14.17 1.70 -21.21
N ASN A 228 15.42 1.47 -20.83
CA ASN A 228 16.33 0.51 -21.48
C ASN A 228 16.53 -0.80 -20.69
N LEU A 229 16.01 -0.92 -19.46
CA LEU A 229 16.32 -2.01 -18.52
C LEU A 229 16.00 -3.40 -19.10
N LEU A 230 14.88 -3.55 -19.79
CA LEU A 230 14.40 -4.80 -20.37
C LEU A 230 14.52 -4.85 -21.90
N ARG A 231 14.95 -3.76 -22.53
CA ARG A 231 15.11 -3.69 -24.01
C ARG A 231 16.26 -4.58 -24.50
N GLY A 232 16.09 -5.15 -25.70
CA GLY A 232 17.14 -5.93 -26.37
C GLY A 232 17.43 -7.28 -25.72
N ARG A 233 16.55 -7.77 -24.85
CA ARG A 233 16.68 -9.06 -24.16
C ARG A 233 15.55 -9.99 -24.52
N THR A 234 15.85 -11.28 -24.67
CA THR A 234 14.85 -12.33 -24.90
C THR A 234 14.44 -12.93 -23.55
N ILE A 235 13.65 -12.20 -22.77
CA ILE A 235 13.23 -12.64 -21.42
C ILE A 235 11.92 -13.43 -21.58
N THR A 236 11.97 -14.73 -21.33
CA THR A 236 10.77 -15.60 -21.37
C THR A 236 9.98 -15.55 -20.07
N MET A 237 10.64 -15.28 -18.95
CA MET A 237 10.01 -15.18 -17.64
C MET A 237 10.62 -14.02 -16.85
N LEU A 238 9.77 -13.16 -16.29
CA LEU A 238 10.18 -12.04 -15.44
C LEU A 238 9.56 -12.19 -14.06
N TRP A 239 10.39 -12.11 -13.03
CA TRP A 239 9.95 -11.98 -11.65
C TRP A 239 10.39 -10.62 -11.09
N ALA A 240 9.42 -9.78 -10.77
CA ALA A 240 9.64 -8.50 -10.12
C ALA A 240 9.16 -8.58 -8.66
N ASP A 241 10.10 -8.62 -7.74
CA ASP A 241 9.84 -8.62 -6.30
C ASP A 241 9.92 -7.21 -5.75
N GLU A 242 9.07 -6.90 -4.76
CA GLU A 242 8.94 -5.56 -4.16
C GLU A 242 8.56 -4.48 -5.21
N TRP A 243 7.66 -4.83 -6.15
CA TRP A 243 7.28 -4.00 -7.29
C TRP A 243 6.70 -2.64 -6.91
N ALA A 244 5.91 -2.58 -5.82
CA ALA A 244 5.33 -1.34 -5.32
C ALA A 244 6.38 -0.30 -4.85
N PHE A 245 7.65 -0.74 -4.69
CA PHE A 245 8.78 0.07 -4.25
C PHE A 245 9.88 0.19 -5.31
N ALA A 246 9.65 -0.35 -6.50
CA ALA A 246 10.61 -0.32 -7.61
C ALA A 246 10.49 1.00 -8.37
N LYS A 247 11.47 1.90 -8.22
CA LYS A 247 11.48 3.22 -8.89
C LYS A 247 11.33 3.08 -10.39
N PHE A 248 10.54 3.98 -11.01
CA PHE A 248 10.24 4.00 -12.45
C PHE A 248 9.62 2.71 -12.99
N ASN A 249 8.86 1.99 -12.17
CA ASN A 249 8.21 0.75 -12.57
C ASN A 249 7.24 0.94 -13.75
N ASP A 250 6.57 2.08 -13.86
CA ASP A 250 5.73 2.48 -14.97
C ASP A 250 6.51 2.54 -16.30
N VAL A 251 7.70 3.15 -16.27
CA VAL A 251 8.59 3.27 -17.43
C VAL A 251 9.18 1.92 -17.82
N VAL A 252 9.62 1.13 -16.82
CA VAL A 252 10.13 -0.23 -17.03
C VAL A 252 9.07 -1.11 -17.67
N TYR A 253 7.84 -1.10 -17.16
CA TYR A 253 6.74 -1.88 -17.70
C TYR A 253 6.39 -1.45 -19.13
N THR A 254 6.09 -0.17 -19.33
CA THR A 254 5.62 0.35 -20.60
C THR A 254 6.64 0.14 -21.73
N ASN A 255 7.92 0.35 -21.46
CA ASN A 255 8.97 0.18 -22.47
C ASN A 255 9.46 -1.26 -22.61
N GLY A 256 9.31 -2.09 -21.58
CA GLY A 256 9.73 -3.50 -21.59
C GLY A 256 8.71 -4.42 -22.25
N MET A 257 7.42 -4.15 -22.09
CA MET A 257 6.33 -5.04 -22.52
C MET A 257 6.36 -5.44 -24.00
N PRO A 258 6.68 -4.59 -24.98
CA PRO A 258 6.77 -5.02 -26.38
C PRO A 258 7.81 -6.13 -26.61
N ALA A 259 8.99 -6.03 -25.96
CA ALA A 259 10.03 -7.05 -26.06
C ALA A 259 9.63 -8.34 -25.31
N LEU A 260 9.08 -8.21 -24.10
CA LEU A 260 8.57 -9.34 -23.30
C LEU A 260 7.46 -10.07 -24.06
N ASN A 261 6.52 -9.37 -24.64
CA ASN A 261 5.39 -9.96 -25.37
C ASN A 261 5.86 -10.81 -26.55
N THR A 262 6.87 -10.32 -27.27
CA THR A 262 7.50 -11.09 -28.37
C THR A 262 8.14 -12.39 -27.84
N ALA A 263 8.89 -12.31 -26.74
CA ALA A 263 9.51 -13.47 -26.12
C ALA A 263 8.48 -14.46 -25.55
N PHE A 264 7.43 -13.96 -24.90
CA PHE A 264 6.32 -14.77 -24.37
C PHE A 264 5.57 -15.50 -25.48
N ASN A 265 5.27 -14.84 -26.60
CA ASN A 265 4.60 -15.46 -27.74
C ASN A 265 5.46 -16.55 -28.37
N ASN A 266 6.77 -16.35 -28.47
CA ASN A 266 7.70 -17.37 -28.94
C ASN A 266 7.77 -18.57 -27.99
N ALA A 267 7.89 -18.33 -26.67
CA ALA A 267 7.87 -19.38 -25.66
C ALA A 267 6.55 -20.17 -25.71
N LYS A 268 5.41 -19.47 -25.80
CA LYS A 268 4.08 -20.09 -25.96
C LYS A 268 4.00 -21.02 -27.16
N ARG A 269 4.49 -20.57 -28.33
CA ARG A 269 4.50 -21.41 -29.56
C ARG A 269 5.34 -22.65 -29.40
N ASN A 270 6.43 -22.57 -28.64
CA ASN A 270 7.34 -23.69 -28.38
C ASN A 270 6.93 -24.56 -27.20
N GLY A 271 5.77 -24.30 -26.56
CA GLY A 271 5.32 -25.00 -25.37
C GLY A 271 6.22 -24.82 -24.14
N SER A 272 6.99 -23.72 -24.10
CA SER A 272 7.87 -23.36 -22.99
C SER A 272 7.14 -22.42 -22.01
N PRO A 273 7.50 -22.45 -20.71
CA PRO A 273 6.92 -21.50 -19.73
C PRO A 273 7.24 -20.04 -20.06
N TYR A 274 6.29 -19.19 -19.78
CA TYR A 274 6.40 -17.74 -19.95
C TYR A 274 5.54 -17.02 -18.90
N GLY A 275 5.81 -15.75 -18.70
CA GLY A 275 4.97 -14.89 -17.88
C GLY A 275 5.72 -13.85 -17.07
N PHE A 276 4.97 -12.91 -16.54
CA PHE A 276 5.42 -11.87 -15.65
C PHE A 276 4.80 -12.07 -14.27
N ILE A 277 5.63 -12.33 -13.28
CA ILE A 277 5.23 -12.51 -11.88
C ILE A 277 5.68 -11.28 -11.09
N ILE A 278 4.73 -10.62 -10.45
CA ILE A 278 4.95 -9.53 -9.49
C ILE A 278 4.66 -10.07 -8.10
N THR A 279 5.58 -9.86 -7.17
CA THR A 279 5.38 -10.12 -5.74
C THR A 279 5.64 -8.83 -4.96
N THR A 280 4.75 -8.48 -4.04
CA THR A 280 4.89 -7.26 -3.22
C THR A 280 4.05 -7.36 -1.94
N THR A 281 4.28 -6.46 -1.01
CA THR A 281 3.32 -6.03 0.02
C THR A 281 2.63 -4.76 -0.46
N ALA A 282 1.67 -4.23 0.29
CA ALA A 282 1.03 -2.97 -0.05
C ALA A 282 2.05 -1.83 -0.09
N GLY A 283 1.89 -0.94 -1.04
CA GLY A 283 2.76 0.21 -1.26
C GLY A 283 2.21 1.50 -0.67
N ILE A 284 2.88 2.61 -1.03
CA ILE A 284 2.53 3.95 -0.59
C ILE A 284 1.94 4.71 -1.78
N LEU A 285 0.69 5.14 -1.69
CA LEU A 285 -0.04 5.79 -2.79
C LEU A 285 0.46 7.20 -3.12
N SER A 286 1.20 7.83 -2.21
CA SER A 286 1.83 9.12 -2.48
C SER A 286 3.09 9.03 -3.35
N THR A 287 3.66 7.83 -3.57
CA THR A 287 4.80 7.61 -4.45
C THR A 287 4.34 7.24 -5.87
N ASP A 288 5.13 7.59 -6.90
CA ASP A 288 4.78 7.28 -8.28
C ASP A 288 4.75 5.78 -8.54
N GLU A 289 5.74 5.05 -8.00
CA GLU A 289 5.82 3.59 -8.08
C GLU A 289 4.65 2.91 -7.36
N GLY A 290 4.24 3.43 -6.20
CA GLY A 290 3.10 2.92 -5.45
C GLY A 290 1.78 3.17 -6.19
N LYS A 291 1.54 4.39 -6.68
CA LYS A 291 0.37 4.73 -7.51
C LYS A 291 0.25 3.82 -8.72
N TYR A 292 1.37 3.61 -9.42
CA TYR A 292 1.38 2.77 -10.61
C TYR A 292 1.07 1.31 -10.29
N ALA A 293 1.73 0.74 -9.27
CA ALA A 293 1.49 -0.62 -8.83
C ALA A 293 0.03 -0.82 -8.37
N TYR A 294 -0.54 0.12 -7.63
CA TYR A 294 -1.94 0.10 -7.21
C TYR A 294 -2.91 0.14 -8.38
N ARG A 295 -2.62 0.96 -9.40
CA ARG A 295 -3.41 0.99 -10.64
C ARG A 295 -3.35 -0.36 -11.37
N MET A 296 -2.17 -0.99 -11.47
CA MET A 296 -2.04 -2.32 -12.06
C MET A 296 -2.87 -3.36 -11.32
N LEU A 297 -2.84 -3.32 -9.98
CA LEU A 297 -3.59 -4.20 -9.11
C LEU A 297 -5.10 -4.06 -9.31
N ASN A 298 -5.62 -2.83 -9.29
CA ASN A 298 -7.06 -2.57 -9.46
C ASN A 298 -7.57 -2.92 -10.87
N ASN A 299 -6.71 -2.91 -11.87
CA ASN A 299 -7.05 -3.32 -13.22
C ASN A 299 -6.97 -4.84 -13.43
N ALA A 300 -6.29 -5.57 -12.53
CA ALA A 300 -6.08 -7.00 -12.66
C ALA A 300 -7.36 -7.81 -12.35
N THR A 301 -7.47 -8.99 -12.91
CA THR A 301 -8.57 -9.90 -12.62
C THR A 301 -8.36 -10.55 -11.26
N PRO A 302 -9.26 -10.38 -10.28
CA PRO A 302 -9.09 -10.99 -8.97
C PRO A 302 -9.17 -12.52 -9.07
N PHE A 303 -8.24 -13.18 -8.39
CA PHE A 303 -8.26 -14.64 -8.26
C PHE A 303 -9.34 -15.06 -7.27
N ASP A 304 -10.06 -16.14 -7.61
CA ASP A 304 -11.01 -16.81 -6.74
C ASP A 304 -10.65 -18.29 -6.62
N GLU A 305 -10.79 -18.88 -5.43
CA GLU A 305 -10.44 -20.29 -5.19
C GLU A 305 -11.34 -21.27 -5.94
N HIS A 306 -12.53 -20.87 -6.40
CA HIS A 306 -13.37 -21.66 -7.31
C HIS A 306 -12.71 -21.90 -8.68
N TRP A 307 -11.66 -21.13 -9.02
CA TRP A 307 -10.87 -21.38 -10.23
C TRP A 307 -10.21 -22.75 -10.24
N TYR A 308 -10.00 -23.36 -9.07
CA TYR A 308 -9.49 -24.73 -8.98
C TYR A 308 -10.41 -25.77 -9.65
N ASP A 309 -11.69 -25.44 -9.83
CA ASP A 309 -12.68 -26.26 -10.50
C ASP A 309 -12.87 -25.92 -11.98
N LEU A 310 -12.31 -24.83 -12.45
CA LEU A 310 -12.42 -24.38 -13.84
C LEU A 310 -11.43 -25.10 -14.75
N SER A 311 -11.83 -25.24 -16.02
CA SER A 311 -10.91 -25.68 -17.05
C SER A 311 -9.94 -24.57 -17.47
N TYR A 312 -8.82 -24.95 -18.07
CA TYR A 312 -7.86 -23.95 -18.59
C TYR A 312 -8.49 -22.95 -19.59
N PRO A 313 -9.30 -23.39 -20.58
CA PRO A 313 -9.99 -22.45 -21.45
C PRO A 313 -10.90 -21.45 -20.72
N ASP A 314 -11.61 -21.90 -19.69
CA ASP A 314 -12.50 -21.03 -18.91
C ASP A 314 -11.71 -19.95 -18.16
N ILE A 315 -10.59 -20.32 -17.54
CA ILE A 315 -9.70 -19.36 -16.87
C ILE A 315 -9.15 -18.35 -17.87
N ILE A 316 -8.69 -18.79 -19.04
CA ILE A 316 -8.18 -17.89 -20.08
C ILE A 316 -9.29 -16.97 -20.61
N ASN A 317 -10.51 -17.46 -20.75
CA ASN A 317 -11.66 -16.63 -21.15
C ASN A 317 -11.97 -15.55 -20.10
N LEU A 318 -11.95 -15.89 -18.80
CA LEU A 318 -12.13 -14.94 -17.72
C LEU A 318 -11.09 -13.82 -17.76
N ILE A 319 -9.81 -14.17 -17.93
CA ILE A 319 -8.73 -13.18 -18.00
C ILE A 319 -8.82 -12.36 -19.29
N SER A 320 -9.15 -12.98 -20.41
CA SER A 320 -9.27 -12.30 -21.72
C SER A 320 -10.48 -11.38 -21.79
N SER A 321 -11.52 -11.61 -20.99
CA SER A 321 -12.67 -10.71 -20.87
C SER A 321 -12.33 -9.39 -20.19
N ASN A 322 -11.27 -9.36 -19.41
CA ASN A 322 -10.77 -8.13 -18.80
C ASN A 322 -9.97 -7.30 -19.82
N MET A 323 -10.57 -6.22 -20.32
CA MET A 323 -9.95 -5.34 -21.30
C MET A 323 -8.84 -4.44 -20.75
N ASN A 324 -8.71 -4.34 -19.41
CA ASN A 324 -7.80 -3.40 -18.77
C ASN A 324 -6.45 -4.03 -18.40
N SER A 325 -6.38 -5.36 -18.21
CA SER A 325 -5.17 -6.03 -17.73
C SER A 325 -5.13 -7.50 -18.14
N THR A 326 -3.92 -8.02 -18.31
CA THR A 326 -3.65 -9.46 -18.49
C THR A 326 -3.18 -10.12 -17.19
N PHE A 327 -3.16 -9.38 -16.08
CA PHE A 327 -2.74 -9.88 -14.78
C PHE A 327 -3.88 -10.50 -14.01
N VAL A 328 -3.55 -11.52 -13.23
CA VAL A 328 -4.37 -12.09 -12.17
C VAL A 328 -3.88 -11.53 -10.85
N TYR A 329 -4.78 -10.99 -10.05
CA TYR A 329 -4.48 -10.47 -8.72
C TYR A 329 -4.78 -11.52 -7.66
N ILE A 330 -3.77 -11.93 -6.93
CA ILE A 330 -3.86 -12.87 -5.82
C ILE A 330 -3.57 -12.11 -4.53
N LYS A 331 -4.56 -12.01 -3.64
CA LYS A 331 -4.43 -11.42 -2.32
C LYS A 331 -4.94 -12.38 -1.25
N PHE A 332 -4.13 -12.61 -0.23
CA PHE A 332 -4.53 -13.33 0.97
C PHE A 332 -4.08 -12.56 2.20
N THR A 333 -5.03 -12.16 3.02
CA THR A 333 -4.77 -11.54 4.32
C THR A 333 -4.29 -12.59 5.34
N TRP A 334 -3.71 -12.15 6.45
CA TRP A 334 -3.30 -13.06 7.51
C TRP A 334 -4.46 -13.89 8.08
N LYS A 335 -5.69 -13.33 8.15
CA LYS A 335 -6.91 -14.04 8.54
C LYS A 335 -7.24 -15.17 7.55
N GLN A 336 -7.23 -14.89 6.27
CA GLN A 336 -7.47 -15.89 5.21
C GLN A 336 -6.40 -17.00 5.18
N LEU A 337 -5.19 -16.71 5.64
CA LEU A 337 -4.13 -17.70 5.79
C LEU A 337 -4.30 -18.58 7.05
N GLY A 338 -5.29 -18.30 7.91
CA GLY A 338 -5.57 -19.05 9.12
C GLY A 338 -4.64 -18.73 10.29
N LEU A 339 -4.01 -17.53 10.28
CA LEU A 339 -3.18 -17.09 11.40
C LEU A 339 -4.07 -16.55 12.53
N SER A 340 -3.67 -16.81 13.79
CA SER A 340 -4.45 -16.42 14.96
C SER A 340 -4.30 -14.94 15.33
N ASN A 341 -5.28 -14.41 16.07
CA ASN A 341 -5.18 -13.08 16.66
C ASN A 341 -3.96 -12.95 17.59
N GLU A 342 -3.61 -13.99 18.33
CA GLU A 342 -2.40 -14.03 19.15
C GLU A 342 -1.13 -13.84 18.30
N TRP A 343 -1.04 -14.52 17.15
CA TRP A 343 0.04 -14.33 16.19
C TRP A 343 0.13 -12.86 15.76
N PHE A 344 -1.01 -12.26 15.42
CA PHE A 344 -1.09 -10.86 14.99
C PHE A 344 -0.64 -9.91 16.10
N GLN A 345 -1.17 -10.05 17.31
CA GLN A 345 -0.79 -9.22 18.45
C GLN A 345 0.70 -9.34 18.80
N ASN A 346 1.24 -10.57 18.78
CA ASN A 346 2.66 -10.78 19.04
C ASN A 346 3.54 -10.12 17.98
N LEU A 347 3.12 -10.15 16.72
CA LEU A 347 3.82 -9.47 15.64
C LEU A 347 3.74 -7.95 15.78
N CYS A 348 2.57 -7.39 16.13
CA CYS A 348 2.40 -5.97 16.41
C CYS A 348 3.29 -5.49 17.55
N LYS A 349 3.39 -6.27 18.64
CA LYS A 349 4.33 -5.96 19.74
C LYS A 349 5.80 -5.95 19.28
N GLN A 350 6.19 -6.90 18.41
CA GLN A 350 7.56 -6.93 17.85
C GLN A 350 7.82 -5.76 16.92
N MET A 351 6.79 -5.20 16.28
CA MET A 351 6.84 -4.01 15.42
C MET A 351 6.64 -2.71 16.21
N GLU A 352 6.72 -2.76 17.55
CA GLU A 352 6.55 -1.60 18.43
C GLU A 352 5.26 -0.81 18.16
N TRP A 353 4.21 -1.50 17.72
CA TRP A 353 2.93 -0.92 17.35
C TRP A 353 3.03 0.19 16.26
N ASN A 354 4.02 0.09 15.38
CA ASN A 354 4.10 0.98 14.23
C ASN A 354 2.91 0.70 13.27
N MET A 355 1.82 1.44 13.44
CA MET A 355 0.58 1.21 12.70
C MET A 355 0.74 1.39 11.19
N VAL A 356 1.58 2.31 10.74
CA VAL A 356 1.86 2.51 9.31
C VAL A 356 2.42 1.23 8.67
N ASP A 357 3.40 0.61 9.34
CA ASP A 357 4.00 -0.63 8.87
C ASP A 357 3.07 -1.83 9.06
N ILE A 358 2.31 -1.90 10.16
CA ILE A 358 1.34 -2.97 10.42
C ILE A 358 0.26 -2.95 9.34
N ARG A 359 -0.36 -1.80 9.08
CA ARG A 359 -1.39 -1.65 8.03
C ARG A 359 -0.85 -2.09 6.67
N ARG A 360 0.33 -1.64 6.30
CA ARG A 360 0.93 -1.92 4.99
C ARG A 360 1.45 -3.35 4.87
N GLU A 361 2.27 -3.80 5.80
CA GLU A 361 3.04 -5.05 5.68
C GLU A 361 2.23 -6.29 6.10
N ILE A 362 1.28 -6.12 7.01
CA ILE A 362 0.50 -7.21 7.60
C ILE A 362 -0.94 -7.20 7.11
N ASN A 363 -1.63 -6.04 7.18
CA ASN A 363 -3.02 -5.92 6.75
C ASN A 363 -3.15 -5.73 5.23
N LEU A 364 -2.05 -5.44 4.53
CA LEU A 364 -2.02 -5.20 3.08
C LEU A 364 -2.90 -4.02 2.66
N GLU A 365 -2.88 -2.97 3.46
CA GLU A 365 -3.56 -1.72 3.18
C GLU A 365 -2.62 -0.78 2.43
N TRP A 366 -3.10 -0.26 1.30
CA TRP A 366 -2.37 0.74 0.55
C TRP A 366 -2.59 2.10 1.20
N ILE A 367 -1.52 2.73 1.65
CA ILE A 367 -1.55 3.96 2.44
C ILE A 367 -1.07 5.16 1.62
N ASP A 368 -1.54 6.36 1.99
CA ASP A 368 -1.17 7.60 1.30
C ASP A 368 0.10 8.24 1.85
N THR A 369 0.43 7.97 3.10
CA THR A 369 1.52 8.65 3.80
C THR A 369 2.84 7.87 3.72
N PRO A 370 3.97 8.56 3.47
CA PRO A 370 5.31 7.97 3.61
C PRO A 370 5.59 7.55 5.07
N GLU A 371 6.47 6.59 5.26
CA GLU A 371 6.90 6.10 6.60
C GLU A 371 7.41 7.20 7.54
N ASN A 372 7.99 8.25 6.98
CA ASN A 372 8.50 9.41 7.68
C ASN A 372 7.64 10.67 7.46
N SER A 373 6.33 10.51 7.24
CA SER A 373 5.41 11.64 7.17
C SER A 373 5.35 12.39 8.51
N PRO A 374 5.24 13.73 8.50
CA PRO A 374 4.98 14.49 9.71
C PRO A 374 3.53 14.37 10.21
N PHE A 375 2.65 13.68 9.45
CA PHE A 375 1.22 13.53 9.72
C PHE A 375 0.85 12.06 9.86
N THR A 376 -0.16 11.78 10.69
CA THR A 376 -0.71 10.44 10.81
C THR A 376 -1.59 10.10 9.59
N GLN A 377 -1.79 8.80 9.36
CA GLN A 377 -2.67 8.34 8.29
C GLN A 377 -4.10 8.86 8.47
N ASP A 378 -4.62 8.85 9.70
CA ASP A 378 -5.96 9.34 9.99
C ASP A 378 -6.12 10.83 9.72
N GLN A 379 -5.08 11.62 9.99
CA GLN A 379 -5.09 13.03 9.63
C GLN A 379 -5.20 13.21 8.11
N ILE A 380 -4.47 12.44 7.33
CA ILE A 380 -4.50 12.50 5.86
C ILE A 380 -5.84 11.95 5.32
N GLU A 381 -6.38 10.86 5.87
CA GLU A 381 -7.69 10.33 5.44
C GLU A 381 -8.84 11.27 5.80
N SER A 382 -8.81 11.85 7.00
CA SER A 382 -9.78 12.85 7.41
C SER A 382 -9.71 14.10 6.52
N LEU A 383 -8.49 14.54 6.15
CA LEU A 383 -8.30 15.63 5.20
C LEU A 383 -8.88 15.27 3.82
N ARG A 384 -8.68 14.03 3.34
CA ARG A 384 -9.22 13.57 2.06
C ARG A 384 -10.74 13.72 1.98
N GLY A 385 -11.45 13.48 3.08
CA GLY A 385 -12.90 13.66 3.16
C GLY A 385 -13.37 15.11 2.97
N GLN A 386 -12.48 16.11 3.11
CA GLN A 386 -12.78 17.53 2.97
C GLN A 386 -12.41 18.10 1.59
N ILE A 387 -11.69 17.31 0.79
CA ILE A 387 -11.20 17.73 -0.51
C ILE A 387 -12.30 17.60 -1.57
N HIS A 388 -12.44 18.63 -2.39
CA HIS A 388 -13.38 18.63 -3.50
C HIS A 388 -12.85 19.43 -4.69
N GLU A 389 -13.43 19.22 -5.85
CA GLU A 389 -13.11 20.01 -7.03
C GLU A 389 -13.47 21.48 -6.85
N PRO A 390 -12.74 22.41 -7.47
CA PRO A 390 -13.04 23.83 -7.38
C PRO A 390 -14.46 24.13 -7.87
N ILE A 391 -15.22 24.96 -7.14
CA ILE A 391 -16.56 25.39 -7.57
C ILE A 391 -16.50 26.26 -8.83
N LYS A 392 -15.36 26.90 -9.09
CA LYS A 392 -15.09 27.71 -10.28
C LYS A 392 -13.59 27.72 -10.56
N THR A 393 -13.21 27.58 -11.82
CA THR A 393 -11.85 27.84 -12.29
C THR A 393 -11.86 29.04 -13.22
N GLU A 394 -11.09 30.08 -12.89
CA GLU A 394 -10.94 31.29 -13.69
C GLU A 394 -9.59 31.30 -14.40
N LEU A 395 -9.59 31.67 -15.69
CA LEU A 395 -8.38 31.78 -16.49
C LEU A 395 -7.89 33.23 -16.51
N ILE A 396 -6.98 33.56 -15.60
CA ILE A 396 -6.37 34.90 -15.54
C ILE A 396 -5.48 35.10 -16.78
N GLY A 397 -5.78 36.15 -17.56
CA GLY A 397 -5.07 36.42 -18.80
C GLY A 397 -5.20 35.31 -19.86
N ASN A 398 -6.28 34.53 -19.82
CA ASN A 398 -6.52 33.34 -20.66
C ASN A 398 -5.42 32.26 -20.58
N LYS A 399 -4.62 32.27 -19.52
CA LYS A 399 -3.43 31.43 -19.43
C LYS A 399 -3.29 30.73 -18.05
N TYR A 400 -3.54 31.44 -16.97
CA TYR A 400 -3.25 30.95 -15.62
C TYR A 400 -4.51 30.49 -14.91
N LYS A 401 -4.59 29.22 -14.53
CA LYS A 401 -5.71 28.65 -13.81
C LYS A 401 -5.72 29.14 -12.37
N PHE A 402 -6.79 29.82 -11.98
CA PHE A 402 -7.09 30.23 -10.62
C PHE A 402 -8.32 29.45 -10.14
N ASN A 403 -8.12 28.53 -9.23
CA ASN A 403 -9.15 27.64 -8.72
C ASN A 403 -9.81 28.26 -7.50
N ILE A 404 -11.13 28.30 -7.45
CA ILE A 404 -11.92 28.88 -6.37
C ILE A 404 -12.72 27.75 -5.72
N TYR A 405 -12.56 27.57 -4.41
CA TYR A 405 -13.21 26.50 -3.62
C TYR A 405 -14.38 27.04 -2.79
N LYS A 406 -14.36 28.31 -2.43
CA LYS A 406 -15.42 28.94 -1.63
C LYS A 406 -15.59 30.40 -2.04
N MET A 407 -16.82 30.91 -1.95
CA MET A 407 -17.08 32.34 -2.21
C MET A 407 -16.93 33.15 -0.95
N LEU A 408 -16.26 34.29 -1.05
CA LEU A 408 -16.17 35.26 0.05
C LEU A 408 -17.52 36.01 0.22
N PRO A 409 -17.97 36.23 1.45
CA PRO A 409 -19.11 37.11 1.70
C PRO A 409 -18.74 38.56 1.33
N LEU A 410 -19.57 39.17 0.49
CA LEU A 410 -19.34 40.51 -0.04
C LEU A 410 -20.32 41.52 0.58
N ASN A 411 -19.86 42.75 0.79
CA ASN A 411 -20.72 43.88 1.15
C ASN A 411 -21.45 44.45 -0.08
N LEU A 412 -22.25 45.49 0.11
CA LEU A 412 -23.02 46.15 -0.96
C LEU A 412 -22.16 46.69 -2.10
N ASN A 413 -20.91 47.01 -1.82
CA ASN A 413 -19.92 47.51 -2.81
C ASN A 413 -19.14 46.40 -3.49
N LYS A 414 -19.55 45.11 -3.33
CA LYS A 414 -18.88 43.92 -3.84
C LYS A 414 -17.44 43.76 -3.35
N VAL A 415 -17.12 44.26 -2.16
CA VAL A 415 -15.86 44.08 -1.46
C VAL A 415 -16.04 43.02 -0.38
N PRO A 416 -15.09 42.11 -0.16
CA PRO A 416 -15.13 41.14 0.94
C PRO A 416 -15.39 41.85 2.28
N ILE A 417 -16.33 41.34 3.08
CA ILE A 417 -16.66 41.89 4.40
C ILE A 417 -15.45 41.85 5.32
N ASN A 418 -14.75 40.72 5.33
CA ASN A 418 -13.49 40.59 6.03
C ASN A 418 -12.35 40.62 5.00
N PRO A 419 -11.26 41.37 5.24
CA PRO A 419 -10.14 41.41 4.33
C PRO A 419 -9.51 40.02 4.21
N PRO A 420 -9.52 39.36 3.04
CA PRO A 420 -8.85 38.09 2.88
C PRO A 420 -7.31 38.24 2.95
N ILE A 421 -6.63 37.16 3.24
CA ILE A 421 -5.16 37.13 3.28
C ILE A 421 -4.66 36.33 2.09
N ILE A 422 -3.76 36.91 1.33
CA ILE A 422 -3.11 36.29 0.19
C ILE A 422 -1.69 35.91 0.60
N GLY A 423 -1.37 34.63 0.59
CA GLY A 423 -0.02 34.12 0.73
C GLY A 423 0.62 33.88 -0.63
N VAL A 424 1.88 34.19 -0.78
CA VAL A 424 2.63 34.02 -2.02
C VAL A 424 3.98 33.40 -1.76
N ASP A 425 4.22 32.26 -2.39
CA ASP A 425 5.54 31.64 -2.54
C ASP A 425 6.06 31.93 -3.95
N VAL A 426 7.31 32.41 -4.06
CA VAL A 426 7.82 33.01 -5.29
C VAL A 426 8.99 32.23 -5.85
N SER A 427 8.85 31.70 -7.07
CA SER A 427 9.94 31.08 -7.83
C SER A 427 10.44 31.96 -8.99
N GLY A 428 11.56 31.56 -9.56
CA GLY A 428 12.15 32.28 -10.71
C GLY A 428 11.44 32.06 -12.05
N GLY A 429 10.45 31.17 -12.14
CA GLY A 429 9.70 30.88 -13.36
C GLY A 429 10.46 30.10 -14.44
N PHE A 430 11.51 29.35 -14.07
CA PHE A 430 12.38 28.60 -14.99
C PHE A 430 11.99 27.13 -15.16
N HIS A 431 10.71 26.77 -15.00
CA HIS A 431 10.16 25.43 -15.13
C HIS A 431 10.69 24.39 -14.10
N ARG A 432 11.36 24.78 -13.04
CA ARG A 432 11.85 23.90 -11.97
C ARG A 432 10.94 23.96 -10.75
N ASP A 433 10.83 25.15 -10.16
CA ASP A 433 10.02 25.39 -8.97
C ASP A 433 8.76 26.17 -9.35
N TYR A 434 7.71 26.06 -8.56
CA TYR A 434 6.45 26.73 -8.82
C TYR A 434 6.37 28.07 -8.07
N SER A 435 5.73 29.06 -8.70
CA SER A 435 5.15 30.17 -7.96
C SER A 435 3.74 29.79 -7.56
N ALA A 436 3.40 29.99 -6.29
CA ALA A 436 2.12 29.64 -5.72
C ALA A 436 1.46 30.84 -5.06
N ILE A 437 0.13 30.95 -5.22
CA ILE A 437 -0.73 31.94 -4.57
C ILE A 437 -1.86 31.21 -3.88
N THR A 438 -2.11 31.52 -2.62
CA THR A 438 -3.30 31.07 -1.89
C THR A 438 -4.05 32.25 -1.32
N VAL A 439 -5.37 32.15 -1.28
CA VAL A 439 -6.26 33.15 -0.67
C VAL A 439 -7.04 32.47 0.44
N ILE A 440 -6.98 33.03 1.64
CA ILE A 440 -7.78 32.55 2.79
C ILE A 440 -8.76 33.64 3.26
N ASP A 441 -9.90 33.24 3.79
CA ASP A 441 -10.79 34.13 4.52
C ASP A 441 -10.20 34.42 5.92
N SER A 442 -10.00 35.66 6.27
CA SER A 442 -9.47 36.02 7.58
C SER A 442 -10.43 35.78 8.74
N ALA A 443 -11.72 35.61 8.48
CA ALA A 443 -12.71 35.34 9.53
C ALA A 443 -12.81 33.85 9.87
N THR A 444 -12.85 32.98 8.84
CA THR A 444 -13.06 31.54 8.99
C THR A 444 -11.81 30.70 8.79
N THR A 445 -10.72 31.31 8.30
CA THR A 445 -9.47 30.66 7.89
C THR A 445 -9.62 29.59 6.81
N ASP A 446 -10.78 29.55 6.11
CA ASP A 446 -11.00 28.68 4.97
C ASP A 446 -10.07 29.06 3.81
N LEU A 447 -9.56 28.04 3.10
CA LEU A 447 -8.95 28.23 1.80
C LEU A 447 -10.03 28.62 0.78
N ILE A 448 -9.91 29.80 0.23
CA ILE A 448 -10.88 30.35 -0.74
C ILE A 448 -10.46 30.01 -2.17
N ALA A 449 -9.18 30.24 -2.50
CA ALA A 449 -8.69 30.03 -3.86
C ALA A 449 -7.19 29.80 -3.90
N GLU A 450 -6.73 29.23 -5.02
CA GLU A 450 -5.31 28.95 -5.26
C GLU A 450 -4.91 29.09 -6.72
N LEU A 451 -3.60 29.35 -6.92
CA LEU A 451 -2.94 29.26 -8.23
C LEU A 451 -1.54 28.68 -8.03
N LYS A 452 -1.16 27.72 -8.87
CA LYS A 452 0.19 27.14 -8.93
C LYS A 452 0.70 27.10 -10.36
N CYS A 453 1.90 27.64 -10.61
CA CYS A 453 2.45 27.73 -11.95
C CYS A 453 3.98 27.84 -11.94
N ASN A 454 4.69 27.06 -12.77
CA ASN A 454 6.15 27.01 -12.84
C ASN A 454 6.78 27.81 -13.99
N TYR A 455 5.98 28.54 -14.75
CA TYR A 455 6.44 29.38 -15.86
C TYR A 455 6.03 30.86 -15.72
N LEU A 456 5.60 31.29 -14.55
CA LEU A 456 5.31 32.69 -14.23
C LEU A 456 6.60 33.47 -13.96
N SER A 457 6.90 34.45 -14.81
CA SER A 457 7.91 35.44 -14.46
C SER A 457 7.42 36.38 -13.37
N ILE A 458 8.30 37.00 -12.62
CA ILE A 458 7.95 37.92 -11.50
C ILE A 458 7.04 39.07 -11.95
N PRO A 459 7.26 39.74 -13.10
CA PRO A 459 6.34 40.76 -13.61
C PRO A 459 4.96 40.21 -13.96
N GLU A 460 4.87 38.96 -14.48
CA GLU A 460 3.60 38.33 -14.76
C GLU A 460 2.88 37.93 -13.48
N LEU A 461 3.59 37.39 -12.49
CA LEU A 461 3.06 37.09 -11.16
C LEU A 461 2.47 38.35 -10.50
N ALA A 462 3.16 39.48 -10.60
CA ALA A 462 2.64 40.76 -10.12
C ALA A 462 1.33 41.17 -10.84
N LYS A 463 1.23 40.97 -12.16
CA LYS A 463 -0.02 41.21 -12.93
C LYS A 463 -1.15 40.31 -12.48
N VAL A 464 -0.87 39.04 -12.20
CA VAL A 464 -1.85 38.07 -11.68
C VAL A 464 -2.37 38.52 -10.32
N ILE A 465 -1.48 38.89 -9.39
CA ILE A 465 -1.86 39.38 -8.06
C ILE A 465 -2.70 40.68 -8.19
N VAL A 466 -2.30 41.61 -9.03
CA VAL A 466 -3.06 42.84 -9.29
C VAL A 466 -4.44 42.53 -9.88
N TYR A 467 -4.55 41.55 -10.75
CA TYR A 467 -5.85 41.09 -11.27
C TYR A 467 -6.76 40.55 -10.16
N ILE A 468 -6.23 39.68 -9.29
CA ILE A 468 -6.96 39.13 -8.14
C ILE A 468 -7.40 40.27 -7.22
N MET A 469 -6.51 41.18 -6.90
CA MET A 469 -6.81 42.37 -6.09
C MET A 469 -7.95 43.22 -6.67
N LYS A 470 -7.86 43.52 -7.97
CA LYS A 470 -8.84 44.43 -8.62
C LYS A 470 -10.23 43.81 -8.75
N ASN A 471 -10.29 42.51 -9.06
CA ASN A 471 -11.53 41.88 -9.47
C ASN A 471 -12.22 41.05 -8.35
N MET A 472 -11.46 40.64 -7.33
CA MET A 472 -11.96 39.68 -6.34
C MET A 472 -11.74 40.13 -4.89
N THR A 473 -10.58 40.71 -4.58
CA THR A 473 -10.15 40.93 -3.18
C THR A 473 -9.47 42.29 -3.00
N PRO A 474 -10.15 43.42 -3.27
CA PRO A 474 -9.54 44.74 -3.27
C PRO A 474 -8.97 45.18 -1.91
N ASN A 475 -9.50 44.65 -0.83
CA ASN A 475 -9.07 44.91 0.54
C ASN A 475 -8.14 43.83 1.13
N ALA A 476 -7.65 42.88 0.33
CA ALA A 476 -6.80 41.79 0.82
C ALA A 476 -5.44 42.28 1.35
N VAL A 477 -4.91 41.48 2.29
CA VAL A 477 -3.54 41.64 2.80
C VAL A 477 -2.65 40.61 2.10
N ILE A 478 -1.52 41.03 1.55
CA ILE A 478 -0.63 40.16 0.77
C ILE A 478 0.65 39.92 1.57
N ASN A 479 0.95 38.67 1.88
CA ASN A 479 2.22 38.24 2.45
C ASN A 479 3.05 37.47 1.44
N ILE A 480 4.27 37.86 1.21
CA ILE A 480 5.17 37.32 0.20
C ILE A 480 6.40 36.76 0.89
N GLU A 481 6.78 35.53 0.54
CA GLU A 481 8.07 35.00 0.94
C GLU A 481 9.20 35.78 0.28
N ARG A 482 10.13 36.29 1.08
CA ARG A 482 11.12 37.26 0.64
C ARG A 482 12.45 36.67 0.20
N ASN A 483 12.66 35.38 0.45
CA ASN A 483 13.94 34.71 0.20
C ASN A 483 14.32 34.69 -1.29
N GLY A 484 15.63 34.56 -1.56
CA GLY A 484 16.14 34.36 -2.91
C GLY A 484 16.11 35.57 -3.84
N GLY A 485 15.75 36.76 -3.33
CA GLY A 485 15.69 38.00 -4.12
C GLY A 485 14.45 38.15 -5.01
N PHE A 486 13.77 37.08 -5.35
CA PHE A 486 12.55 37.09 -6.19
C PHE A 486 11.37 37.75 -5.46
N GLY A 487 11.14 37.37 -4.22
CA GLY A 487 10.10 37.96 -3.39
C GLY A 487 10.32 39.47 -3.14
N ALA A 488 11.55 39.89 -2.90
CA ALA A 488 11.88 41.33 -2.76
C ALA A 488 11.58 42.10 -4.06
N SER A 489 11.86 41.53 -5.23
CA SER A 489 11.53 42.10 -6.54
C SER A 489 10.02 42.22 -6.74
N LEU A 490 9.26 41.22 -6.39
CA LEU A 490 7.80 41.23 -6.46
C LEU A 490 7.20 42.31 -5.55
N ILE A 491 7.69 42.40 -4.30
CA ILE A 491 7.30 43.45 -3.34
C ILE A 491 7.54 44.84 -3.92
N ALA A 492 8.72 45.08 -4.54
CA ALA A 492 9.05 46.37 -5.14
C ALA A 492 8.07 46.70 -6.30
N ILE A 493 7.74 45.75 -7.17
CA ILE A 493 6.81 45.96 -8.28
C ILE A 493 5.40 46.29 -7.74
N LEU A 494 4.90 45.55 -6.75
CA LEU A 494 3.56 45.79 -6.18
C LEU A 494 3.49 47.14 -5.45
N ARG A 495 4.54 47.53 -4.75
CA ARG A 495 4.62 48.90 -4.12
C ARG A 495 4.57 50.00 -5.18
N ASN A 496 5.32 49.87 -6.25
CA ASN A 496 5.32 50.82 -7.37
C ASN A 496 3.99 50.86 -8.11
N ALA A 497 3.24 49.73 -8.11
CA ALA A 497 1.89 49.64 -8.66
C ALA A 497 0.79 50.21 -7.73
N GLY A 498 1.15 50.76 -6.55
CA GLY A 498 0.20 51.36 -5.62
C GLY A 498 -0.37 50.44 -4.55
N TYR A 499 0.06 49.17 -4.47
CA TYR A 499 -0.43 48.19 -3.50
C TYR A 499 0.40 48.10 -2.21
N GLY A 500 1.21 49.12 -1.91
CA GLY A 500 2.07 49.14 -0.72
C GLY A 500 1.30 49.00 0.61
N ASN A 501 0.09 49.53 0.69
CA ASN A 501 -0.77 49.45 1.89
C ASN A 501 -1.40 48.04 2.08
N ASN A 502 -1.46 47.25 1.02
CA ASN A 502 -1.98 45.88 1.07
C ASN A 502 -0.88 44.87 1.44
N LEU A 503 0.38 45.26 1.36
CA LEU A 503 1.49 44.37 1.69
C LEU A 503 1.66 44.23 3.20
N TYR A 504 1.69 42.99 3.68
CA TYR A 504 2.06 42.69 5.06
C TYR A 504 3.47 43.16 5.37
N TYR A 505 3.67 43.75 6.52
CA TYR A 505 4.98 44.18 7.00
C TYR A 505 5.13 43.99 8.51
N GLU A 506 6.35 43.74 8.93
CA GLU A 506 6.77 43.73 10.31
C GLU A 506 7.56 45.03 10.64
N ILE A 507 7.46 45.49 11.89
CA ILE A 507 8.30 46.57 12.38
C ILE A 507 9.50 45.95 13.08
N LYS A 508 10.67 46.02 12.43
CA LYS A 508 11.95 45.59 13.03
C LYS A 508 12.71 46.76 13.58
N GLU A 509 13.27 46.62 14.80
CA GLU A 509 14.17 47.60 15.38
C GLU A 509 15.61 47.27 14.96
N ARG A 510 16.27 48.22 14.33
CA ARG A 510 17.69 48.12 13.95
C ARG A 510 18.50 49.10 14.77
N VAL A 511 19.59 48.64 15.39
CA VAL A 511 20.58 49.54 16.01
C VAL A 511 21.35 50.25 14.92
N ILE A 512 21.21 51.57 14.86
CA ILE A 512 21.89 52.44 13.86
C ILE A 512 23.15 53.08 14.41
N GLU A 513 23.26 53.23 15.74
CA GLU A 513 24.38 53.92 16.39
C GLU A 513 24.55 53.35 17.79
N GLU A 514 25.77 53.05 18.16
CA GLU A 514 26.14 52.66 19.51
C GLU A 514 27.15 53.69 20.05
N THR A 515 26.73 54.49 21.04
CA THR A 515 27.53 55.49 21.69
C THR A 515 27.67 55.14 23.16
N LEU A 516 28.72 55.64 23.82
CA LEU A 516 28.89 55.52 25.26
C LEU A 516 28.29 56.74 25.95
N ASP A 517 27.55 56.58 27.04
CA ASP A 517 27.11 57.64 27.91
C ASP A 517 28.29 58.27 28.73
N ALA A 518 28.00 59.28 29.46
CA ALA A 518 29.02 59.97 30.31
C ALA A 518 29.64 59.07 31.40
N ILE A 519 29.09 57.84 31.58
CA ILE A 519 29.55 56.89 32.59
C ILE A 519 30.11 55.62 31.92
N GLY A 520 30.29 55.62 30.56
CA GLY A 520 30.86 54.52 29.79
C GLY A 520 29.90 53.39 29.50
N ARG A 521 28.56 53.57 29.60
CA ARG A 521 27.58 52.55 29.27
C ARG A 521 27.16 52.68 27.81
N PRO A 522 26.99 51.56 27.09
CA PRO A 522 26.55 51.59 25.68
C PRO A 522 25.11 52.08 25.56
N VAL A 523 24.92 53.21 24.90
CA VAL A 523 23.61 53.73 24.49
C VAL A 523 23.38 53.36 23.03
N ARG A 524 22.38 52.55 22.79
CA ARG A 524 22.02 52.09 21.46
C ARG A 524 20.84 52.88 20.91
N ARG A 525 21.10 53.65 19.86
CA ARG A 525 20.04 54.33 19.11
C ARG A 525 19.40 53.31 18.14
N LYS A 526 18.09 53.01 18.36
CA LYS A 526 17.34 52.08 17.57
C LYS A 526 16.43 52.83 16.60
N GLN A 527 16.41 52.39 15.35
CA GLN A 527 15.48 52.85 14.33
C GLN A 527 14.45 51.78 14.02
N LYS A 528 13.18 52.16 14.01
CA LYS A 528 12.09 51.25 13.59
C LYS A 528 11.94 51.32 12.07
N THR A 529 12.08 50.17 11.42
CA THR A 529 11.97 50.04 9.96
C THR A 529 10.85 49.08 9.59
N LYS A 530 10.04 49.43 8.57
CA LYS A 530 9.06 48.52 7.98
C LYS A 530 9.77 47.54 7.07
N VAL A 531 9.61 46.26 7.35
CA VAL A 531 10.13 45.15 6.55
C VAL A 531 8.95 44.43 5.93
N TYR A 532 8.78 44.57 4.62
CA TYR A 532 7.65 43.98 3.89
C TYR A 532 7.91 42.52 3.58
N GLY A 533 6.84 41.68 3.69
CA GLY A 533 6.90 40.22 3.50
C GLY A 533 7.57 39.51 4.67
N THR A 534 7.67 38.19 4.55
CA THR A 534 8.21 37.31 5.58
C THR A 534 9.47 36.61 5.09
N ASP A 535 10.52 36.60 5.92
CA ASP A 535 11.75 35.85 5.65
C ASP A 535 11.57 34.42 6.12
N ASN A 536 11.84 33.43 5.27
CA ASN A 536 11.83 32.02 5.63
C ASN A 536 13.17 31.62 6.29
N THR A 537 13.41 32.15 7.49
CA THR A 537 14.52 31.74 8.34
C THR A 537 14.23 30.42 9.03
N LYS A 538 15.24 29.85 9.70
CA LYS A 538 15.03 28.60 10.47
C LYS A 538 13.90 28.77 11.50
N ASP A 539 13.92 29.87 12.26
CA ASP A 539 12.92 30.13 13.31
C ASP A 539 11.51 30.35 12.71
N THR A 540 11.43 31.06 11.59
CA THR A 540 10.15 31.28 10.90
C THR A 540 9.62 29.96 10.34
N ARG A 541 10.50 29.12 9.76
CA ARG A 541 10.11 27.82 9.22
C ARG A 541 9.61 26.86 10.31
N GLU A 542 10.23 26.84 11.47
CA GLU A 542 9.76 26.06 12.62
C GLU A 542 8.34 26.48 13.02
N LYS A 543 8.06 27.78 13.10
CA LYS A 543 6.72 28.31 13.37
C LYS A 543 5.70 27.94 12.29
N LEU A 544 6.09 28.02 11.02
CA LEU A 544 5.22 27.61 9.90
C LEU A 544 4.83 26.14 9.99
N ILE A 545 5.76 25.27 10.36
CA ILE A 545 5.48 23.84 10.54
C ILE A 545 4.63 23.59 11.77
N GLU A 546 4.79 24.36 12.84
CA GLU A 546 3.93 24.29 14.04
C GLU A 546 2.49 24.71 13.70
N ILE A 547 2.31 25.81 12.99
CA ILE A 547 1.02 26.22 12.44
C ILE A 547 0.41 25.11 11.59
N LEU A 548 1.20 24.50 10.69
CA LEU A 548 0.73 23.42 9.85
C LEU A 548 0.25 22.21 10.66
N ARG A 549 0.99 21.81 11.71
CA ARG A 549 0.59 20.71 12.60
C ARG A 549 -0.75 20.99 13.29
N GLU A 550 -0.89 22.19 13.85
CA GLU A 550 -2.16 22.61 14.47
C GLU A 550 -3.31 22.59 13.47
N ARG A 551 -3.08 23.09 12.24
CA ARG A 551 -4.09 23.07 11.18
C ARG A 551 -4.49 21.64 10.79
N MET A 552 -3.53 20.73 10.70
CA MET A 552 -3.76 19.32 10.40
C MET A 552 -4.42 18.56 11.56
N GLU A 553 -4.28 19.02 12.78
CA GLU A 553 -4.91 18.43 13.95
C GLU A 553 -6.35 18.90 14.12
N ARG A 554 -6.60 20.21 14.08
CA ARG A 554 -7.88 20.82 14.52
C ARG A 554 -8.72 21.40 13.38
N HIS A 555 -8.13 21.73 12.23
CA HIS A 555 -8.79 22.54 11.19
C HIS A 555 -8.65 21.94 9.78
N LYS A 556 -8.71 20.63 9.67
CA LYS A 556 -8.61 19.91 8.38
C LYS A 556 -9.73 20.27 7.41
N ASP A 557 -10.91 20.64 7.93
CA ASP A 557 -12.08 21.09 7.19
C ASP A 557 -11.89 22.40 6.40
N LYS A 558 -10.74 23.07 6.58
CA LYS A 558 -10.44 24.38 5.95
C LYS A 558 -9.59 24.27 4.67
N PHE A 559 -9.09 23.10 4.31
CA PHE A 559 -8.13 22.97 3.19
C PHE A 559 -8.75 22.91 1.79
N HIS A 560 -9.77 22.15 1.55
CA HIS A 560 -10.54 22.00 0.30
C HIS A 560 -9.78 21.57 -0.97
N SER A 561 -8.50 21.92 -1.14
CA SER A 561 -7.74 21.79 -2.39
C SER A 561 -7.15 20.40 -2.61
N PRO A 562 -7.41 19.73 -3.79
CA PRO A 562 -6.74 18.51 -4.19
C PRO A 562 -5.22 18.69 -4.34
N THR A 563 -4.76 19.87 -4.76
CA THR A 563 -3.32 20.14 -4.95
C THR A 563 -2.58 20.26 -3.61
N ILE A 564 -3.16 20.98 -2.64
CA ILE A 564 -2.61 21.05 -1.26
C ILE A 564 -2.61 19.65 -0.63
N PHE A 565 -3.68 18.87 -0.81
CA PHE A 565 -3.73 17.49 -0.33
C PHE A 565 -2.58 16.64 -0.89
N ASP A 566 -2.35 16.71 -2.19
CA ASP A 566 -1.26 15.96 -2.85
C ASP A 566 0.12 16.38 -2.30
N GLU A 567 0.35 17.67 -2.06
CA GLU A 567 1.59 18.17 -1.45
C GLU A 567 1.75 17.71 0.01
N LEU A 568 0.70 17.86 0.83
CA LEU A 568 0.72 17.45 2.25
C LEU A 568 0.97 15.95 2.41
N SER A 569 0.33 15.13 1.57
CA SER A 569 0.52 13.67 1.61
C SER A 569 1.94 13.21 1.25
N LYS A 570 2.72 14.07 0.59
CA LYS A 570 4.11 13.82 0.17
C LYS A 570 5.16 14.49 1.07
N MET A 571 4.74 15.19 2.12
CA MET A 571 5.67 15.78 3.08
C MET A 571 6.35 14.71 3.94
N VAL A 572 7.64 14.92 4.21
CA VAL A 572 8.47 13.97 4.97
C VAL A 572 9.35 14.70 5.97
N VAL A 573 9.65 14.01 7.06
CA VAL A 573 10.68 14.45 8.02
C VAL A 573 12.02 13.87 7.57
N LYS A 574 12.93 14.72 7.11
CA LYS A 574 14.28 14.31 6.71
C LYS A 574 15.10 13.91 7.94
N ARG A 575 16.21 13.20 7.75
CA ARG A 575 17.13 12.78 8.83
C ARG A 575 17.66 13.96 9.67
N SER A 576 17.66 15.16 9.12
CA SER A 576 18.01 16.39 9.84
C SER A 576 16.91 16.92 10.78
N GLY A 577 15.75 16.27 10.84
CA GLY A 577 14.56 16.76 11.53
C GLY A 577 13.76 17.81 10.75
N LYS A 578 14.21 18.22 9.55
CA LYS A 578 13.54 19.22 8.72
C LYS A 578 12.34 18.59 8.02
N VAL A 579 11.18 19.23 8.11
CA VAL A 579 9.98 18.88 7.37
C VAL A 579 10.03 19.56 6.00
N GLU A 580 9.97 18.79 4.93
CA GLU A 580 9.96 19.26 3.53
C GLU A 580 9.35 18.19 2.62
N HIS A 581 9.20 18.51 1.34
CA HIS A 581 8.68 17.54 0.35
C HIS A 581 9.60 16.32 0.18
N SER A 582 9.02 15.19 -0.22
CA SER A 582 9.78 14.01 -0.65
C SER A 582 10.51 14.28 -1.98
N ASP A 583 11.48 13.41 -2.33
CA ASP A 583 12.22 13.54 -3.58
C ASP A 583 11.25 13.50 -4.79
N ASN A 584 11.42 14.43 -5.73
CA ASN A 584 10.57 14.64 -6.92
C ASN A 584 9.12 15.10 -6.62
N SER A 585 8.87 15.71 -5.47
CA SER A 585 7.62 16.37 -5.16
C SER A 585 7.84 17.86 -4.86
N HIS A 586 6.78 18.60 -4.61
CA HIS A 586 6.79 20.03 -4.35
C HIS A 586 5.94 20.36 -3.13
N ASP A 587 6.24 21.46 -2.45
CA ASP A 587 5.50 21.97 -1.28
C ASP A 587 5.17 23.48 -1.41
N ASP A 588 5.28 24.02 -2.64
CA ASP A 588 5.14 25.46 -2.92
C ASP A 588 3.76 26.00 -2.51
N LEU A 589 2.69 25.23 -2.79
CA LEU A 589 1.32 25.67 -2.47
C LEU A 589 1.05 25.59 -0.97
N VAL A 590 1.59 24.56 -0.29
CA VAL A 590 1.54 24.47 1.17
C VAL A 590 2.26 25.64 1.81
N PHE A 591 3.47 26.02 1.34
CA PHE A 591 4.18 27.17 1.86
C PHE A 591 3.49 28.50 1.53
N SER A 592 2.90 28.64 0.36
CA SER A 592 2.04 29.79 0.03
C SER A 592 0.87 29.91 1.02
N TYR A 593 0.17 28.80 1.32
CA TYR A 593 -0.88 28.77 2.34
C TYR A 593 -0.34 29.17 3.73
N LEU A 594 0.81 28.64 4.11
CA LEU A 594 1.44 28.95 5.38
C LEU A 594 1.89 30.42 5.47
N MET A 595 2.26 31.06 4.36
CA MET A 595 2.52 32.51 4.34
C MET A 595 1.26 33.32 4.66
N ALA A 596 0.08 32.89 4.19
CA ALA A 596 -1.18 33.51 4.55
C ALA A 596 -1.52 33.28 6.03
N MET A 597 -1.37 32.03 6.50
CA MET A 597 -1.64 31.67 7.89
C MET A 597 -0.68 32.34 8.87
N TYR A 598 0.59 32.55 8.48
CA TYR A 598 1.56 33.30 9.30
C TYR A 598 1.07 34.70 9.67
N VAL A 599 0.46 35.41 8.72
CA VAL A 599 -0.15 36.72 9.00
C VAL A 599 -1.26 36.57 10.03
N TRP A 600 -2.09 35.54 9.91
CA TRP A 600 -3.20 35.32 10.81
C TRP A 600 -2.74 34.96 12.23
N TYR A 601 -1.74 34.07 12.38
CA TYR A 601 -1.23 33.63 13.70
C TYR A 601 -0.30 34.66 14.34
N GLU A 602 0.73 35.07 13.64
CA GLU A 602 1.85 35.87 14.17
C GLU A 602 1.70 37.39 13.95
N GLY A 603 0.75 37.80 13.08
CA GLY A 603 0.57 39.22 12.74
C GLY A 603 0.17 40.07 13.94
N LYS A 604 0.89 41.18 14.15
CA LYS A 604 0.64 42.13 15.23
C LYS A 604 -0.20 43.32 14.75
N GLN A 605 -1.14 43.77 15.60
CA GLN A 605 -2.00 44.94 15.30
C GLN A 605 -2.74 44.80 13.96
N LEU A 606 -3.28 43.60 13.67
CA LEU A 606 -3.94 43.31 12.39
C LEU A 606 -5.21 44.15 12.21
N LYS A 607 -5.93 44.44 13.30
CA LYS A 607 -7.15 45.27 13.29
C LYS A 607 -6.86 46.69 12.85
N GLU A 608 -5.82 47.30 13.47
CA GLU A 608 -5.46 48.68 13.25
C GLU A 608 -4.75 48.91 11.91
N ARG A 609 -3.97 47.93 11.46
CA ARG A 609 -3.13 48.05 10.26
C ARG A 609 -3.81 47.57 9.00
N PHE A 610 -4.62 46.51 9.11
CA PHE A 610 -5.15 45.78 7.97
C PHE A 610 -6.64 45.52 8.08
N HIS A 611 -7.33 46.03 9.11
CA HIS A 611 -8.76 45.88 9.37
C HIS A 611 -9.21 44.41 9.50
N ILE A 612 -8.27 43.50 9.86
CA ILE A 612 -8.59 42.09 10.13
C ILE A 612 -9.00 41.95 11.60
N ASN A 613 -10.28 41.64 11.82
CA ASN A 613 -10.75 41.29 13.14
C ASN A 613 -10.60 39.78 13.30
N LYS A 614 -9.69 39.34 14.15
CA LYS A 614 -9.68 37.94 14.62
C LYS A 614 -10.94 37.79 15.47
N THR A 615 -12.01 37.24 14.92
CA THR A 615 -13.05 36.66 15.73
C THR A 615 -12.37 35.49 16.44
N THR A 616 -12.38 35.52 17.77
CA THR A 616 -12.08 34.29 18.52
C THR A 616 -13.11 33.30 18.01
N ILE A 617 -12.74 32.39 17.14
CA ILE A 617 -13.58 31.26 16.79
C ILE A 617 -13.59 30.49 18.09
N ARG A 618 -14.60 30.73 18.94
CA ARG A 618 -15.02 29.71 19.88
C ARG A 618 -15.51 28.58 18.99
N THR A 619 -14.64 27.65 18.74
CA THR A 619 -15.03 26.35 18.27
C THR A 619 -15.93 25.78 19.36
N GLU A 620 -16.99 25.08 18.94
CA GLU A 620 -17.79 24.24 19.85
C GLU A 620 -16.89 23.30 20.68
N ASP A 621 -15.61 23.20 20.33
CA ASP A 621 -14.55 22.45 21.05
C ASP A 621 -14.06 23.11 22.34
N ASP A 622 -14.27 24.41 22.56
CA ASP A 622 -13.96 25.05 23.86
C ASP A 622 -14.96 24.70 24.98
N GLU A 623 -16.10 24.08 24.61
CA GLU A 623 -17.05 23.47 25.57
C GLU A 623 -16.84 21.95 25.72
N VAL A 624 -15.93 21.35 24.96
CA VAL A 624 -15.68 19.90 24.84
C VAL A 624 -14.41 19.44 25.60
N ASP A 625 -13.75 20.30 26.34
CA ASP A 625 -12.65 19.89 27.24
C ASP A 625 -13.09 18.91 28.39
N GLU A 626 -14.39 18.58 28.46
CA GLU A 626 -14.93 17.49 29.25
C GLU A 626 -15.59 16.37 28.44
N ALA A 627 -15.66 16.46 27.10
CA ALA A 627 -16.20 15.39 26.26
C ALA A 627 -15.06 14.51 25.75
N LEU A 628 -15.29 13.21 25.80
CA LEU A 628 -14.43 12.17 25.23
C LEU A 628 -14.01 12.54 23.81
N SER A 629 -12.75 12.27 23.46
CA SER A 629 -12.29 12.43 22.06
C SER A 629 -13.21 11.64 21.13
N PRO A 630 -13.34 12.02 19.83
CA PRO A 630 -14.18 11.26 18.89
C PRO A 630 -13.84 9.76 18.88
N ILE A 631 -12.56 9.43 19.02
CA ILE A 631 -12.08 8.03 19.13
C ILE A 631 -12.60 7.35 20.40
N GLU A 632 -12.51 8.02 21.55
CA GLU A 632 -13.04 7.48 22.81
C GLU A 632 -14.55 7.31 22.78
N GLY A 633 -15.28 8.22 22.11
CA GLY A 633 -16.71 8.11 21.88
C GLY A 633 -17.08 6.91 21.01
N GLU A 634 -16.34 6.66 19.92
CA GLU A 634 -16.55 5.48 19.08
C GLU A 634 -16.12 4.18 19.78
N VAL A 635 -14.98 4.15 20.45
CA VAL A 635 -14.53 3.00 21.24
C VAL A 635 -15.60 2.64 22.29
N ARG A 636 -16.14 3.64 22.99
CA ARG A 636 -17.22 3.42 23.98
C ARG A 636 -18.48 2.83 23.32
N LYS A 637 -18.88 3.33 22.15
CA LYS A 637 -20.03 2.81 21.41
C LYS A 637 -19.85 1.36 21.00
N TYR A 638 -18.66 1.00 20.47
CA TYR A 638 -18.34 -0.40 20.12
C TYR A 638 -18.25 -1.28 21.34
N THR A 639 -17.68 -0.79 22.46
CA THR A 639 -17.62 -1.52 23.73
C THR A 639 -19.02 -1.78 24.28
N GLU A 640 -19.90 -0.79 24.28
CA GLU A 640 -21.30 -0.94 24.70
C GLU A 640 -22.04 -1.99 23.84
N ILE A 641 -21.81 -1.99 22.52
CA ILE A 641 -22.38 -2.99 21.61
C ILE A 641 -21.85 -4.40 21.94
N ILE A 642 -20.54 -4.54 22.18
CA ILE A 642 -19.92 -5.83 22.53
C ILE A 642 -20.40 -6.29 23.91
N GLU A 643 -20.46 -5.40 24.90
CA GLU A 643 -20.97 -5.71 26.26
C GLU A 643 -22.43 -6.17 26.23
N GLU A 644 -23.28 -5.58 25.39
CA GLU A 644 -24.69 -6.01 25.23
C GLU A 644 -24.82 -7.38 24.57
N MET A 645 -23.77 -7.83 23.87
CA MET A 645 -23.75 -9.06 23.07
C MET A 645 -23.11 -10.26 23.79
N ILE A 646 -22.49 -10.07 24.93
CA ILE A 646 -21.84 -11.14 25.72
C ILE A 646 -22.85 -11.80 26.65
N LEU A 647 -22.86 -13.14 26.65
CA LEU A 647 -23.75 -13.91 27.53
C LEU A 647 -23.32 -13.86 28.99
N PRO A 648 -24.26 -13.97 29.96
CA PRO A 648 -24.03 -13.71 31.38
C PRO A 648 -22.92 -14.51 32.06
N ASP A 649 -22.58 -15.71 31.58
CA ASP A 649 -21.62 -16.62 32.25
C ASP A 649 -20.16 -16.29 31.99
N ASP A 650 -19.85 -15.45 30.97
CA ASP A 650 -18.47 -14.98 30.69
C ASP A 650 -18.30 -13.45 30.81
N GLU A 651 -19.36 -12.79 31.23
CA GLU A 651 -19.49 -11.33 31.26
C GLU A 651 -18.39 -10.64 32.07
N ASP A 652 -18.04 -11.20 33.23
CA ASP A 652 -17.09 -10.56 34.16
C ASP A 652 -15.65 -10.54 33.61
N LYS A 653 -15.25 -11.60 32.89
CA LYS A 653 -13.88 -11.73 32.39
C LYS A 653 -13.63 -10.84 31.20
N VAL A 654 -14.59 -10.79 30.26
CA VAL A 654 -14.48 -9.97 29.05
C VAL A 654 -14.73 -8.48 29.38
N LYS A 655 -15.66 -8.15 30.27
CA LYS A 655 -15.83 -6.79 30.79
C LYS A 655 -14.59 -6.28 31.52
N GLN A 656 -13.90 -7.14 32.27
CA GLN A 656 -12.66 -6.80 32.93
C GLN A 656 -11.53 -6.54 31.92
N GLU A 657 -11.40 -7.38 30.91
CA GLU A 657 -10.40 -7.25 29.86
C GLU A 657 -10.62 -5.97 29.02
N ILE A 658 -11.87 -5.68 28.62
CA ILE A 658 -12.26 -4.43 27.96
C ILE A 658 -12.02 -3.21 28.85
N LYS A 659 -12.33 -3.31 30.13
CA LYS A 659 -12.14 -2.25 31.12
C LYS A 659 -10.66 -1.95 31.38
N GLU A 660 -9.83 -2.97 31.43
CA GLU A 660 -8.37 -2.82 31.52
C GLU A 660 -7.80 -2.17 30.25
N GLN A 661 -8.27 -2.56 29.09
CA GLN A 661 -7.86 -1.97 27.81
C GLN A 661 -8.32 -0.51 27.68
N LEU A 662 -9.54 -0.17 28.08
CA LEU A 662 -10.03 1.20 28.13
C LEU A 662 -9.29 2.07 29.15
N THR A 663 -8.83 1.48 30.26
CA THR A 663 -8.00 2.19 31.26
C THR A 663 -6.63 2.50 30.68
N LEU A 664 -6.02 1.56 29.97
CA LEU A 664 -4.76 1.76 29.27
C LEU A 664 -4.86 2.84 28.18
N LEU A 665 -6.00 2.91 27.47
CA LEU A 665 -6.30 3.98 26.52
C LEU A 665 -6.39 5.37 27.19
N ARG A 666 -7.04 5.44 28.36
CA ARG A 666 -7.19 6.69 29.12
C ARG A 666 -5.89 7.17 29.77
N GLU A 667 -4.97 6.25 30.09
CA GLU A 667 -3.66 6.56 30.68
C GLU A 667 -2.61 7.03 29.66
N GLY A 668 -2.97 7.22 28.40
CA GLY A 668 -2.15 7.94 27.42
C GLY A 668 -1.03 7.14 26.78
N MET A 669 -1.20 5.85 26.57
CA MET A 669 -0.27 5.05 25.77
C MET A 669 -0.36 5.34 24.27
N GLY A 670 -0.20 6.57 23.89
CA GLY A 670 0.02 7.02 22.51
C GLY A 670 -1.19 6.83 21.55
N TYR A 671 -1.35 7.76 20.67
CA TYR A 671 -2.38 7.79 19.63
C TYR A 671 -2.45 6.50 18.78
N THR A 672 -1.30 5.89 18.50
CA THR A 672 -1.16 4.66 17.71
C THR A 672 -1.84 3.43 18.35
N TYR A 673 -1.79 3.35 19.69
CA TYR A 673 -2.47 2.28 20.41
C TYR A 673 -4.00 2.47 20.42
N GLN A 674 -4.46 3.71 20.51
CA GLN A 674 -5.88 4.07 20.42
C GLN A 674 -6.48 3.71 19.05
N GLU A 675 -5.76 4.00 17.97
CA GLU A 675 -6.17 3.62 16.61
C GLU A 675 -6.26 2.10 16.44
N PHE A 676 -5.28 1.38 16.97
CA PHE A 676 -5.29 -0.08 16.94
C PHE A 676 -6.49 -0.67 17.68
N MET A 677 -6.78 -0.16 18.88
CA MET A 677 -7.92 -0.63 19.67
C MET A 677 -9.25 -0.29 18.99
N LYS A 678 -9.38 0.87 18.35
CA LYS A 678 -10.54 1.23 17.53
C LYS A 678 -10.74 0.23 16.40
N GLN A 679 -9.67 -0.10 15.68
CA GLN A 679 -9.73 -1.05 14.58
C GLN A 679 -10.07 -2.47 15.07
N GLN A 680 -9.50 -2.89 16.20
CA GLN A 680 -9.80 -4.20 16.79
C GLN A 680 -11.28 -4.31 17.19
N LEU A 681 -11.83 -3.27 17.84
CA LEU A 681 -13.24 -3.23 18.21
C LEU A 681 -14.16 -3.19 16.98
N GLN A 682 -13.76 -2.50 15.93
CA GLN A 682 -14.49 -2.47 14.67
C GLN A 682 -14.47 -3.85 13.99
N ASP A 683 -13.33 -4.52 13.98
CA ASP A 683 -13.18 -5.87 13.44
C ASP A 683 -14.02 -6.88 14.23
N GLU A 684 -14.05 -6.76 15.59
CA GLU A 684 -14.87 -7.60 16.45
C GLU A 684 -16.36 -7.34 16.22
N HIS A 685 -16.75 -6.09 16.03
CA HIS A 685 -18.13 -5.75 15.66
C HIS A 685 -18.52 -6.34 14.30
N GLU A 686 -17.69 -6.17 13.26
CA GLU A 686 -17.93 -6.79 11.96
C GLU A 686 -18.02 -8.31 12.05
N MET A 687 -17.14 -8.92 12.84
CA MET A 687 -17.14 -10.36 13.06
C MET A 687 -18.43 -10.84 13.73
N LEU A 688 -18.92 -10.10 14.71
CA LEU A 688 -20.16 -10.41 15.40
C LEU A 688 -21.38 -10.24 14.47
N MET A 689 -21.42 -9.21 13.66
CA MET A 689 -22.46 -9.03 12.64
C MET A 689 -22.47 -10.17 11.61
N GLN A 690 -21.27 -10.68 11.26
CA GLN A 690 -21.14 -11.87 10.44
C GLN A 690 -21.69 -13.12 11.13
N MET A 691 -21.40 -13.31 12.43
CA MET A 691 -21.94 -14.44 13.22
C MET A 691 -23.47 -14.40 13.27
N LEU A 692 -24.06 -13.24 13.45
CA LEU A 692 -25.52 -13.05 13.47
C LEU A 692 -26.20 -13.37 12.12
N SER A 693 -25.45 -13.50 11.03
CA SER A 693 -25.97 -13.99 9.76
C SER A 693 -26.41 -15.47 9.82
N ASN A 694 -25.91 -16.23 10.80
CA ASN A 694 -26.28 -17.62 11.00
C ASN A 694 -27.57 -17.74 11.83
N LYS A 695 -28.55 -18.53 11.33
CA LYS A 695 -29.88 -18.65 11.94
C LYS A 695 -29.82 -19.15 13.41
N VAL A 696 -28.95 -20.12 13.73
CA VAL A 696 -28.85 -20.70 15.07
C VAL A 696 -28.26 -19.68 16.06
N ILE A 697 -27.24 -18.95 15.65
CA ILE A 697 -26.61 -17.92 16.45
C ILE A 697 -27.55 -16.73 16.65
N LYS A 698 -28.29 -16.36 15.61
CA LYS A 698 -29.32 -15.32 15.65
C LYS A 698 -30.44 -15.63 16.61
N GLU A 699 -30.94 -16.88 16.61
CA GLU A 699 -31.95 -17.33 17.57
C GLU A 699 -31.45 -17.36 19.02
N ALA A 700 -30.20 -17.77 19.23
CA ALA A 700 -29.54 -17.73 20.55
C ALA A 700 -29.38 -16.29 21.05
N TYR A 701 -28.93 -15.38 20.20
CA TYR A 701 -28.79 -13.97 20.49
C TYR A 701 -30.14 -13.30 20.78
N SER A 702 -31.16 -13.58 19.96
CA SER A 702 -32.55 -13.12 20.21
C SER A 702 -33.07 -13.52 21.59
N LYS A 703 -32.76 -14.75 22.05
CA LYS A 703 -33.15 -15.25 23.37
C LYS A 703 -32.39 -14.55 24.52
N SER A 704 -31.11 -14.25 24.32
CA SER A 704 -30.26 -13.64 25.35
C SER A 704 -30.52 -12.14 25.53
N THR A 705 -30.82 -11.43 24.44
CA THR A 705 -31.00 -9.96 24.44
C THR A 705 -32.45 -9.51 24.50
N GLY A 706 -33.42 -10.43 24.25
CA GLY A 706 -34.82 -10.09 24.14
C GLY A 706 -35.19 -9.33 22.84
N MET A 707 -34.26 -9.12 21.93
CA MET A 707 -34.52 -8.52 20.62
C MET A 707 -35.25 -9.51 19.70
N SER A 708 -36.20 -9.01 18.92
CA SER A 708 -36.86 -9.87 17.94
C SER A 708 -35.90 -10.22 16.79
N VAL A 709 -36.04 -11.41 16.22
CA VAL A 709 -35.24 -11.84 15.05
C VAL A 709 -35.36 -10.85 13.89
N GLN A 710 -36.53 -10.22 13.72
CA GLN A 710 -36.75 -9.19 12.70
C GLN A 710 -35.88 -7.94 12.94
N ASN A 711 -35.74 -7.49 14.18
CA ASN A 711 -34.88 -6.34 14.51
C ASN A 711 -33.41 -6.65 14.28
N ILE A 712 -33.00 -7.93 14.50
CA ILE A 712 -31.63 -8.37 14.20
C ILE A 712 -31.39 -8.40 12.68
N ASP A 713 -32.39 -8.83 11.90
CA ASP A 713 -32.30 -8.82 10.43
C ASP A 713 -32.21 -7.39 9.87
N ASP A 714 -32.96 -6.46 10.44
CA ASP A 714 -32.93 -5.04 10.05
C ASP A 714 -31.57 -4.38 10.34
N MET A 715 -30.87 -4.80 11.42
CA MET A 715 -29.49 -4.36 11.71
C MET A 715 -28.48 -4.91 10.72
N MET A 716 -28.78 -6.02 10.05
CA MET A 716 -27.85 -6.74 9.18
C MET A 716 -28.03 -6.45 7.68
N VAL A 717 -28.95 -5.57 7.30
CA VAL A 717 -29.16 -5.21 5.89
C VAL A 717 -27.89 -4.60 5.29
N GLY A 718 -27.17 -5.40 4.51
CA GLY A 718 -25.92 -5.01 3.83
C GLY A 718 -24.68 -5.85 4.17
N HIS A 719 -24.76 -6.82 5.09
CA HIS A 719 -23.62 -7.65 5.51
C HIS A 719 -23.84 -9.14 5.18
N GLU A 720 -23.55 -9.54 3.97
CA GLU A 720 -23.44 -10.97 3.62
C GLU A 720 -21.99 -11.40 3.48
N THR A 721 -21.45 -12.15 4.45
CA THR A 721 -20.13 -12.77 4.37
C THR A 721 -20.06 -14.10 5.11
N ILE A 722 -19.20 -15.00 4.65
CA ILE A 722 -19.01 -16.38 5.16
C ILE A 722 -17.99 -16.37 6.31
N ILE A 723 -18.35 -16.96 7.45
CA ILE A 723 -17.54 -17.01 8.66
C ILE A 723 -16.62 -18.23 8.68
N PRO A 724 -15.30 -18.10 8.92
CA PRO A 724 -14.42 -19.25 9.20
C PRO A 724 -14.70 -19.89 10.56
N ALA A 725 -14.62 -21.24 10.67
CA ALA A 725 -14.91 -21.99 11.87
C ALA A 725 -14.09 -21.60 13.13
N GLN A 726 -12.92 -21.00 12.95
CA GLN A 726 -12.04 -20.56 14.05
C GLN A 726 -12.58 -19.33 14.82
N VAL A 727 -13.54 -18.61 14.27
CA VAL A 727 -14.17 -17.44 14.92
C VAL A 727 -15.03 -17.85 16.11
N PHE A 728 -15.61 -19.06 16.07
CA PHE A 728 -16.47 -19.55 17.16
C PHE A 728 -15.74 -19.79 18.49
N ASN A 729 -14.43 -20.03 18.44
CA ASN A 729 -13.65 -20.32 19.65
C ASN A 729 -13.31 -19.07 20.49
N ASN A 730 -13.48 -17.88 19.94
CA ASN A 730 -13.13 -16.63 20.64
C ASN A 730 -14.33 -15.97 21.34
N PHE A 731 -15.55 -16.43 21.03
CA PHE A 731 -16.77 -15.95 21.66
C PHE A 731 -17.45 -17.15 22.34
N ASN A 732 -17.36 -17.21 23.66
CA ASN A 732 -17.95 -18.28 24.46
C ASN A 732 -19.47 -18.05 24.58
N MET A 733 -20.19 -18.19 23.47
CA MET A 733 -21.64 -17.93 23.36
C MET A 733 -22.51 -19.08 23.88
N GLY A 734 -21.94 -20.03 24.65
CA GLY A 734 -22.68 -21.19 25.15
C GLY A 734 -23.08 -22.20 24.05
N ILE A 735 -22.55 -22.01 22.83
CA ILE A 735 -22.78 -22.92 21.69
C ILE A 735 -21.63 -23.92 21.65
N THR A 736 -21.93 -25.20 21.63
CA THR A 736 -20.90 -26.24 21.53
C THR A 736 -20.23 -26.20 20.12
N GLN A 737 -18.96 -26.66 20.07
CA GLN A 737 -18.24 -26.79 18.80
C GLN A 737 -19.03 -27.60 17.76
N GLU A 738 -19.77 -28.60 18.23
CA GLU A 738 -20.57 -29.48 17.40
C GLU A 738 -21.80 -28.79 16.81
N GLU A 739 -22.43 -27.88 17.57
CA GLU A 739 -23.54 -27.03 17.08
C GLU A 739 -23.06 -25.95 16.10
N ALA A 740 -21.88 -25.37 16.34
CA ALA A 740 -21.24 -24.43 15.43
C ALA A 740 -20.84 -25.08 14.11
N ASP A 741 -20.23 -26.27 14.18
CA ASP A 741 -19.87 -27.06 12.98
C ASP A 741 -21.09 -27.49 12.20
N LYS A 742 -22.19 -27.85 12.91
CA LYS A 742 -23.47 -28.19 12.29
C LYS A 742 -24.12 -27.02 11.58
N ALA A 743 -24.10 -25.86 12.20
CA ALA A 743 -24.64 -24.62 11.60
C ALA A 743 -23.86 -24.21 10.34
N LEU A 744 -22.53 -24.35 10.35
CA LEU A 744 -21.66 -24.13 9.20
C LEU A 744 -21.92 -25.17 8.08
N PHE A 745 -22.11 -26.40 8.46
CA PHE A 745 -22.40 -27.50 7.50
C PHE A 745 -23.75 -27.30 6.82
N GLU A 746 -24.80 -26.92 7.56
CA GLU A 746 -26.14 -26.65 7.03
C GLU A 746 -26.14 -25.45 6.08
N LYS A 747 -25.39 -24.37 6.40
CA LYS A 747 -25.23 -23.21 5.51
C LYS A 747 -24.53 -23.58 4.20
N ASN A 748 -23.48 -24.38 4.27
CA ASN A 748 -22.74 -24.83 3.10
C ASN A 748 -23.54 -25.84 2.23
N MET A 749 -24.47 -26.59 2.82
CA MET A 749 -25.38 -27.50 2.09
C MET A 749 -26.50 -26.74 1.35
N ASN A 750 -26.94 -25.58 1.86
CA ASN A 750 -27.97 -24.76 1.17
C ASN A 750 -27.42 -24.07 -0.07
N PHE A 751 -26.13 -23.75 -0.14
CA PHE A 751 -25.49 -23.21 -1.36
C PHE A 751 -25.33 -24.28 -2.48
N SER A 752 -25.35 -25.56 -2.14
CA SER A 752 -25.25 -26.66 -3.13
C SER A 752 -26.57 -27.05 -3.79
N ARG A 753 -27.67 -26.36 -3.43
CA ARG A 753 -29.03 -26.62 -3.97
C ARG A 753 -29.57 -25.48 -4.86
N VAL A 754 -28.72 -24.74 -5.50
CA VAL A 754 -29.15 -23.91 -6.65
C VAL A 754 -29.19 -24.83 -7.87
N ASP A 755 -30.39 -25.16 -8.28
CA ASP A 755 -30.69 -25.99 -9.47
C ASP A 755 -30.08 -25.31 -10.73
N PRO A 756 -29.40 -26.06 -11.60
CA PRO A 756 -28.85 -25.50 -12.85
C PRO A 756 -29.93 -25.47 -13.95
N GLY A 757 -31.06 -24.80 -13.67
CA GLY A 757 -32.17 -24.75 -14.64
C GLY A 757 -33.18 -23.64 -14.34
N GLN A 758 -32.76 -22.41 -14.39
CA GLN A 758 -33.60 -21.23 -14.77
C GLN A 758 -32.73 -20.11 -15.28
#